data_df6e2aafaa368443e224c7a53c27431f
#
_entry.id   df6e2aafaa368443e224c7a53c27431f
#
_cell.length_a   1.000
_cell.length_b   1.000
_cell.length_c   1.000
_cell.angle_alpha   90.00
_cell.angle_beta   90.00
_cell.angle_gamma   90.00
#
_symmetry.space_group_name_H-M   'P 1'
#
loop_
_entity.id
_entity.type
_entity.pdbx_description
1 polymer ?
#
loop_
_entity_poly.entity_id
_entity_poly.type
_entity_poly.pdbx_seq_one_letter_code
_entity_poly.pdbx_strand_id
1 'polypeptide(L)'
;MINQDKEEAILSALNESQREAVEYCTGPSLVIAGAGSGKTRVLTYKIAYLLNKGLAPWNILALTFTNKAAREMKERIAQITTAKDAQHLYMGTFHSIFARILRREGEAIGFGSNFTIYDENDSRSLIKSIVKALDLDEKTYKPASVHNFISMAKNHLITAAEYAEDRAAIERDRSARMPAIHMIYKAYETRCRQANAMDFDDILLYTFLLFRDNKEIREKYGQQFEYILVDEYQDTNYAQVSIISQLAETHRRICVVGDDYQSIYSFRGANIDNILDFKHKFDDAKLFKLERNYRSTQLIVQAANSLMKHNERQIPKDVFSKEAEGDKILYKPCYSDREEAMVVANELKRIKRNDDCDYGNFAILYRTNAQSRSFEDEFRKQGIPYKIIGGLSFYQRKEIKDIIAYFRLVSNPNDEEAFRRIINYPTRGIGNTTIQKIIDCAQRNSVSLWETILNPIQYGLDVNKGTMTKLFAFRTLISGFIKNVALKDAYELGKEIIEESGLSADIRSGSEPEDLARRENLEEFMSAMQGFVDSGREEGREENVYLTDYLQEVALYTDADKEDDDTPKVTLMTIHAAKGLEFPTVFVVGLEENIFPSPMSASSKREIEEERRLLYVAITRAERHCILTNAKNRFRYGSMQVDNPSRFLNDFDPALIHVEDEANSAFGGERRKMPWDEDNSSRNAWGRNRSEDNFREYEPNKAYTGSRPWGQEYRQMGSRWQNSNPVASQFRADPKPKITERKRPEAAVDPFSERAKRRLIAEGGNFKRLSSAITNGGRTLSTERTSISSVSSTASIAGLSVGVTIEHQRFGIGKVLNLEGSGENAKATVEFRNAGTKQLLLKFAKFKIIG
;
A
#
# COMPACT_ATOMS: atom_id res chain seq x y z
N MET A 1 -10.92 -19.55 -46.04
CA MET A 1 -12.14 -18.90 -46.56
C MET A 1 -12.74 -18.11 -45.41
N ILE A 2 -13.00 -16.81 -45.57
CA ILE A 2 -13.67 -15.95 -44.60
C ILE A 2 -15.11 -16.47 -44.48
N ASN A 3 -15.52 -16.85 -43.28
CA ASN A 3 -16.88 -17.27 -43.03
C ASN A 3 -17.71 -16.03 -42.70
N GLN A 4 -18.46 -15.52 -43.69
CA GLN A 4 -19.28 -14.29 -43.54
C GLN A 4 -20.33 -14.43 -42.42
N ASP A 5 -20.92 -15.60 -42.26
CA ASP A 5 -21.92 -15.84 -41.19
C ASP A 5 -21.28 -15.72 -39.80
N LYS A 6 -20.03 -16.21 -39.63
CA LYS A 6 -19.30 -16.04 -38.38
C LYS A 6 -18.86 -14.60 -38.13
N GLU A 7 -18.48 -13.88 -39.19
CA GLU A 7 -18.12 -12.47 -39.10
C GLU A 7 -19.31 -11.65 -38.61
N GLU A 8 -20.48 -11.87 -39.21
CA GLU A 8 -21.71 -11.17 -38.79
C GLU A 8 -22.13 -11.54 -37.35
N ALA A 9 -21.97 -12.81 -36.94
CA ALA A 9 -22.21 -13.23 -35.56
C ALA A 9 -21.26 -12.56 -34.56
N ILE A 10 -19.98 -12.40 -34.90
CA ILE A 10 -19.00 -11.70 -34.07
C ILE A 10 -19.37 -10.22 -33.92
N LEU A 11 -19.69 -9.56 -35.03
CA LEU A 11 -19.94 -8.10 -35.08
C LEU A 11 -21.31 -7.70 -34.52
N SER A 12 -22.35 -8.52 -34.70
CA SER A 12 -23.69 -8.27 -34.16
C SER A 12 -23.79 -8.29 -32.64
N ALA A 13 -22.83 -8.95 -31.98
CA ALA A 13 -22.74 -8.97 -30.52
C ALA A 13 -22.17 -7.67 -29.92
N LEU A 14 -21.71 -6.72 -30.74
CA LEU A 14 -21.01 -5.49 -30.33
C LEU A 14 -21.89 -4.26 -30.56
N ASN A 15 -21.73 -3.23 -29.73
CA ASN A 15 -22.27 -1.91 -30.04
C ASN A 15 -21.43 -1.24 -31.14
N GLU A 16 -21.93 -0.11 -31.68
CA GLU A 16 -21.29 0.58 -32.79
C GLU A 16 -19.82 0.93 -32.52
N SER A 17 -19.50 1.59 -31.39
CA SER A 17 -18.12 1.98 -31.03
C SER A 17 -17.21 0.76 -30.82
N GLN A 18 -17.73 -0.31 -30.22
CA GLN A 18 -16.99 -1.55 -30.05
C GLN A 18 -16.73 -2.23 -31.40
N ARG A 19 -17.73 -2.23 -32.29
CA ARG A 19 -17.65 -2.78 -33.64
C ARG A 19 -16.59 -2.06 -34.47
N GLU A 20 -16.63 -0.71 -34.52
CA GLU A 20 -15.60 0.06 -35.21
C GLU A 20 -14.19 -0.24 -34.73
N ALA A 21 -14.00 -0.36 -33.40
CA ALA A 21 -12.70 -0.69 -32.81
C ALA A 21 -12.25 -2.10 -33.17
N VAL A 22 -13.18 -3.08 -33.30
CA VAL A 22 -12.89 -4.46 -33.68
C VAL A 22 -12.56 -4.56 -35.18
N GLU A 23 -13.29 -3.89 -36.04
CA GLU A 23 -13.09 -3.92 -37.50
C GLU A 23 -11.79 -3.26 -37.96
N TYR A 24 -11.28 -2.26 -37.24
CA TYR A 24 -10.05 -1.55 -37.60
C TYR A 24 -8.80 -2.39 -37.33
N CYS A 25 -8.19 -2.96 -38.35
CA CYS A 25 -7.03 -3.87 -38.26
C CYS A 25 -5.82 -3.45 -39.09
N THR A 26 -5.84 -2.27 -39.74
CA THR A 26 -4.83 -1.89 -40.72
C THR A 26 -3.64 -1.11 -40.16
N GLY A 27 -3.77 -0.51 -38.98
CA GLY A 27 -2.72 0.31 -38.35
C GLY A 27 -2.84 0.35 -36.82
N PRO A 28 -2.08 1.25 -36.19
CA PRO A 28 -2.12 1.42 -34.74
C PRO A 28 -3.48 1.92 -34.27
N SER A 29 -3.96 1.40 -33.17
CA SER A 29 -5.23 1.84 -32.58
C SER A 29 -5.14 1.95 -31.05
N LEU A 30 -5.70 3.04 -30.55
CA LEU A 30 -5.87 3.30 -29.12
C LEU A 30 -7.37 3.24 -28.80
N VAL A 31 -7.75 2.28 -27.98
CA VAL A 31 -9.13 2.14 -27.47
C VAL A 31 -9.17 2.66 -26.03
N ILE A 32 -9.72 3.85 -25.86
CA ILE A 32 -9.97 4.43 -24.53
C ILE A 32 -11.35 3.99 -24.08
N ALA A 33 -11.39 3.33 -22.96
CA ALA A 33 -12.57 2.62 -22.51
C ALA A 33 -12.84 2.89 -21.02
N GLY A 34 -13.94 3.56 -20.70
CA GLY A 34 -14.36 3.80 -19.33
C GLY A 34 -14.54 2.51 -18.51
N ALA A 35 -14.66 2.65 -17.20
CA ALA A 35 -14.99 1.52 -16.34
C ALA A 35 -16.29 0.86 -16.81
N GLY A 36 -16.36 -0.50 -16.82
CA GLY A 36 -17.56 -1.22 -17.21
C GLY A 36 -17.98 -1.09 -18.69
N SER A 37 -17.14 -0.53 -19.58
CA SER A 37 -17.48 -0.33 -21.00
C SER A 37 -17.20 -1.54 -21.91
N GLY A 38 -16.69 -2.64 -21.35
CA GLY A 38 -16.41 -3.85 -22.11
C GLY A 38 -15.04 -3.90 -22.79
N LYS A 39 -13.99 -3.32 -22.17
CA LYS A 39 -12.58 -3.42 -22.62
C LYS A 39 -12.20 -4.81 -23.06
N THR A 40 -12.34 -5.78 -22.16
CA THR A 40 -12.03 -7.19 -22.42
C THR A 40 -12.87 -7.81 -23.55
N ARG A 41 -14.12 -7.34 -23.69
CA ARG A 41 -15.00 -7.77 -24.78
C ARG A 41 -14.45 -7.33 -26.13
N VAL A 42 -14.03 -6.07 -26.27
CA VAL A 42 -13.41 -5.60 -27.53
C VAL A 42 -12.16 -6.39 -27.89
N LEU A 43 -11.28 -6.65 -26.91
CA LEU A 43 -10.08 -7.46 -27.15
C LEU A 43 -10.39 -8.89 -27.58
N THR A 44 -11.30 -9.58 -26.88
CA THR A 44 -11.63 -10.97 -27.19
C THR A 44 -12.33 -11.10 -28.55
N TYR A 45 -13.25 -10.19 -28.86
CA TYR A 45 -13.93 -10.16 -30.15
C TYR A 45 -13.01 -9.74 -31.29
N LYS A 46 -12.06 -8.84 -31.06
CA LYS A 46 -11.04 -8.47 -32.04
C LYS A 46 -10.14 -9.65 -32.38
N ILE A 47 -9.71 -10.44 -31.38
CA ILE A 47 -8.95 -11.67 -31.62
C ILE A 47 -9.78 -12.65 -32.44
N ALA A 48 -11.06 -12.87 -32.09
CA ALA A 48 -11.94 -13.74 -32.86
C ALA A 48 -12.14 -13.25 -34.30
N TYR A 49 -12.26 -11.95 -34.51
CA TYR A 49 -12.34 -11.32 -35.82
C TYR A 49 -11.08 -11.53 -36.66
N LEU A 50 -9.87 -11.31 -36.05
CA LEU A 50 -8.58 -11.55 -36.73
C LEU A 50 -8.40 -13.01 -37.15
N LEU A 51 -8.77 -13.97 -36.30
CA LEU A 51 -8.77 -15.39 -36.60
C LEU A 51 -9.72 -15.72 -37.76
N ASN A 52 -10.94 -15.12 -37.78
CA ASN A 52 -11.89 -15.32 -38.90
C ASN A 52 -11.39 -14.67 -40.21
N LYS A 53 -10.57 -13.62 -40.15
CA LYS A 53 -9.91 -13.00 -41.31
C LYS A 53 -8.72 -13.81 -41.81
N GLY A 54 -8.36 -14.93 -41.16
CA GLY A 54 -7.36 -15.88 -41.59
C GLY A 54 -5.98 -15.72 -40.97
N LEU A 55 -5.81 -14.84 -39.95
CA LEU A 55 -4.59 -14.82 -39.16
C LEU A 55 -4.47 -16.12 -38.37
N ALA A 56 -3.29 -16.71 -38.39
CA ALA A 56 -3.04 -17.88 -37.55
C ALA A 56 -2.95 -17.51 -36.07
N PRO A 57 -3.40 -18.35 -35.13
CA PRO A 57 -3.38 -18.04 -33.71
C PRO A 57 -1.99 -17.64 -33.16
N TRP A 58 -0.92 -18.28 -33.69
CA TRP A 58 0.47 -17.98 -33.31
C TRP A 58 1.03 -16.67 -33.88
N ASN A 59 0.29 -16.01 -34.79
CA ASN A 59 0.64 -14.70 -35.36
C ASN A 59 0.01 -13.54 -34.56
N ILE A 60 -0.80 -13.86 -33.53
CA ILE A 60 -1.45 -12.88 -32.67
C ILE A 60 -0.76 -12.89 -31.30
N LEU A 61 -0.17 -11.74 -30.93
CA LEU A 61 0.39 -11.52 -29.60
C LEU A 61 -0.62 -10.73 -28.75
N ALA A 62 -1.10 -11.31 -27.64
CA ALA A 62 -2.02 -10.66 -26.71
C ALA A 62 -1.42 -10.59 -25.30
N LEU A 63 -1.21 -9.38 -24.79
CA LEU A 63 -0.54 -9.10 -23.54
C LEU A 63 -1.51 -8.51 -22.51
N THR A 64 -1.45 -9.02 -21.27
CA THR A 64 -2.22 -8.52 -20.12
C THR A 64 -1.36 -8.51 -18.86
N PHE A 65 -1.89 -7.98 -17.74
CA PHE A 65 -1.14 -7.83 -16.50
C PHE A 65 -1.16 -9.05 -15.58
N THR A 66 -2.26 -9.83 -15.58
CA THR A 66 -2.42 -10.94 -14.64
C THR A 66 -2.69 -12.26 -15.34
N ASN A 67 -2.18 -13.35 -14.77
CA ASN A 67 -2.44 -14.69 -15.28
C ASN A 67 -3.94 -15.07 -15.22
N LYS A 68 -4.67 -14.52 -14.25
CA LYS A 68 -6.12 -14.68 -14.14
C LYS A 68 -6.82 -14.06 -15.34
N ALA A 69 -6.52 -12.79 -15.67
CA ALA A 69 -7.09 -12.11 -16.83
C ALA A 69 -6.76 -12.85 -18.15
N ALA A 70 -5.51 -13.31 -18.31
CA ALA A 70 -5.11 -14.10 -19.49
C ALA A 70 -5.92 -15.40 -19.63
N ARG A 71 -6.21 -16.07 -18.50
CA ARG A 71 -7.02 -17.31 -18.49
C ARG A 71 -8.47 -17.02 -18.87
N GLU A 72 -9.10 -16.06 -18.19
CA GLU A 72 -10.48 -15.66 -18.49
C GLU A 72 -10.67 -15.20 -19.94
N MET A 73 -9.70 -14.44 -20.47
CA MET A 73 -9.74 -14.04 -21.89
C MET A 73 -9.65 -15.26 -22.83
N LYS A 74 -8.76 -16.23 -22.55
CA LYS A 74 -8.66 -17.46 -23.34
C LYS A 74 -9.95 -18.27 -23.30
N GLU A 75 -10.58 -18.39 -22.15
CA GLU A 75 -11.86 -19.10 -22.00
C GLU A 75 -12.96 -18.42 -22.82
N ARG A 76 -13.05 -17.09 -22.76
CA ARG A 76 -14.01 -16.31 -23.56
C ARG A 76 -13.75 -16.43 -25.06
N ILE A 77 -12.49 -16.40 -25.50
CA ILE A 77 -12.12 -16.60 -26.92
C ILE A 77 -12.51 -18.01 -27.36
N ALA A 78 -12.26 -19.04 -26.54
CA ALA A 78 -12.62 -20.42 -26.85
C ALA A 78 -14.16 -20.61 -27.06
N GLN A 79 -14.99 -19.82 -26.36
CA GLN A 79 -16.43 -19.82 -26.54
C GLN A 79 -16.87 -19.17 -27.85
N ILE A 80 -16.14 -18.15 -28.32
CA ILE A 80 -16.46 -17.42 -29.56
C ILE A 80 -15.89 -18.13 -30.79
N THR A 81 -14.72 -18.82 -30.66
CA THR A 81 -13.99 -19.47 -31.77
C THR A 81 -13.93 -20.97 -31.58
N THR A 82 -12.72 -21.52 -31.32
CA THR A 82 -12.52 -22.91 -30.93
C THR A 82 -11.51 -23.01 -29.79
N ALA A 83 -11.62 -24.05 -28.96
CA ALA A 83 -10.65 -24.33 -27.91
C ALA A 83 -9.23 -24.50 -28.44
N LYS A 84 -9.07 -25.09 -29.67
CA LYS A 84 -7.80 -25.26 -30.32
C LYS A 84 -7.15 -23.92 -30.68
N ASP A 85 -7.90 -22.99 -31.26
CA ASP A 85 -7.36 -21.67 -31.63
C ASP A 85 -6.95 -20.89 -30.40
N ALA A 86 -7.79 -20.91 -29.34
CA ALA A 86 -7.47 -20.23 -28.07
C ALA A 86 -6.21 -20.77 -27.37
N GLN A 87 -5.92 -22.07 -27.48
CA GLN A 87 -4.72 -22.68 -26.91
C GLN A 87 -3.43 -22.26 -27.64
N HIS A 88 -3.49 -22.06 -28.97
CA HIS A 88 -2.33 -21.73 -29.81
C HIS A 88 -2.01 -20.23 -29.88
N LEU A 89 -2.85 -19.36 -29.26
CA LEU A 89 -2.58 -17.92 -29.16
C LEU A 89 -1.32 -17.65 -28.33
N TYR A 90 -0.49 -16.71 -28.78
CA TYR A 90 0.56 -16.13 -27.96
C TYR A 90 -0.08 -15.12 -26.97
N MET A 91 -0.76 -15.65 -25.95
CA MET A 91 -1.47 -14.85 -24.96
C MET A 91 -0.97 -15.16 -23.55
N GLY A 92 -0.67 -14.11 -22.79
CA GLY A 92 -0.18 -14.22 -21.43
C GLY A 92 0.17 -12.86 -20.81
N THR A 93 0.82 -12.89 -19.66
CA THR A 93 1.42 -11.69 -19.07
C THR A 93 2.71 -11.32 -19.81
N PHE A 94 3.10 -10.05 -19.76
CA PHE A 94 4.38 -9.58 -20.34
C PHE A 94 5.54 -10.50 -19.96
N HIS A 95 5.73 -10.73 -18.65
CA HIS A 95 6.81 -11.55 -18.15
C HIS A 95 6.75 -13.00 -18.65
N SER A 96 5.56 -13.60 -18.70
CA SER A 96 5.41 -15.00 -19.14
C SER A 96 5.75 -15.19 -20.62
N ILE A 97 5.37 -14.24 -21.45
CA ILE A 97 5.67 -14.28 -22.90
C ILE A 97 7.16 -13.99 -23.15
N PHE A 98 7.70 -12.96 -22.53
CA PHE A 98 9.10 -12.57 -22.73
C PHE A 98 10.08 -13.58 -22.13
N ALA A 99 9.78 -14.17 -20.97
CA ALA A 99 10.56 -15.29 -20.45
C ALA A 99 10.58 -16.49 -21.44
N ARG A 100 9.46 -16.75 -22.14
CA ARG A 100 9.42 -17.81 -23.17
C ARG A 100 10.30 -17.48 -24.37
N ILE A 101 10.35 -16.22 -24.80
CA ILE A 101 11.24 -15.75 -25.86
C ILE A 101 12.70 -15.87 -25.42
N LEU A 102 13.04 -15.39 -24.22
CA LEU A 102 14.38 -15.49 -23.64
C LEU A 102 14.86 -16.94 -23.48
N ARG A 103 13.96 -17.89 -23.15
CA ARG A 103 14.32 -19.31 -23.10
C ARG A 103 14.70 -19.88 -24.46
N ARG A 104 14.23 -19.29 -25.56
CA ARG A 104 14.57 -19.74 -26.94
C ARG A 104 15.78 -19.04 -27.52
N GLU A 105 15.93 -17.76 -27.24
CA GLU A 105 16.91 -16.88 -27.89
C GLU A 105 17.98 -16.34 -26.92
N GLY A 106 17.91 -16.66 -25.62
CA GLY A 106 18.78 -16.10 -24.61
C GLY A 106 20.25 -16.36 -24.75
N GLU A 107 20.62 -17.41 -25.53
CA GLU A 107 22.02 -17.69 -25.85
C GLU A 107 22.68 -16.53 -26.61
N ALA A 108 21.93 -15.78 -27.43
CA ALA A 108 22.41 -14.60 -28.14
C ALA A 108 22.86 -13.45 -27.19
N ILE A 109 22.43 -13.47 -25.94
CA ILE A 109 22.79 -12.48 -24.89
C ILE A 109 23.49 -13.14 -23.70
N GLY A 110 23.94 -14.40 -23.84
CA GLY A 110 24.77 -15.12 -22.89
C GLY A 110 24.01 -15.79 -21.74
N PHE A 111 22.72 -16.11 -21.90
CA PHE A 111 21.94 -16.88 -20.94
C PHE A 111 21.51 -18.24 -21.51
N GLY A 112 21.68 -19.29 -20.73
CA GLY A 112 21.19 -20.61 -21.10
C GLY A 112 19.66 -20.69 -21.05
N SER A 113 19.06 -21.58 -21.83
CA SER A 113 17.60 -21.76 -21.94
C SER A 113 16.92 -22.17 -20.62
N ASN A 114 17.66 -22.69 -19.66
CA ASN A 114 17.23 -23.17 -18.37
C ASN A 114 17.49 -22.15 -17.24
N PHE A 115 17.56 -20.86 -17.55
CA PHE A 115 17.78 -19.84 -16.51
C PHE A 115 16.71 -19.89 -15.40
N THR A 116 17.12 -19.63 -14.18
CA THR A 116 16.25 -19.52 -13.01
C THR A 116 15.65 -18.11 -12.94
N ILE A 117 14.38 -17.99 -12.55
CA ILE A 117 13.75 -16.70 -12.26
C ILE A 117 13.78 -16.49 -10.75
N TYR A 118 14.52 -15.47 -10.31
CA TYR A 118 14.59 -15.08 -8.91
C TYR A 118 13.35 -14.28 -8.52
N ASP A 119 12.79 -14.62 -7.37
CA ASP A 119 11.77 -13.80 -6.73
C ASP A 119 12.42 -12.63 -5.95
N GLU A 120 11.57 -11.79 -5.34
CA GLU A 120 12.03 -10.64 -4.58
C GLU A 120 12.87 -11.05 -3.36
N ASN A 121 12.55 -12.18 -2.70
CA ASN A 121 13.31 -12.67 -1.56
C ASN A 121 14.68 -13.20 -1.98
N ASP A 122 14.76 -13.90 -3.10
CA ASP A 122 16.01 -14.36 -3.69
C ASP A 122 16.91 -13.18 -4.05
N SER A 123 16.33 -12.17 -4.70
CA SER A 123 17.03 -10.93 -5.09
C SER A 123 17.55 -10.16 -3.89
N ARG A 124 16.72 -9.95 -2.86
CA ARG A 124 17.12 -9.30 -1.60
C ARG A 124 18.20 -10.09 -0.84
N SER A 125 18.11 -11.43 -0.84
CA SER A 125 19.11 -12.30 -0.22
C SER A 125 20.46 -12.20 -0.93
N LEU A 126 20.47 -12.18 -2.26
CA LEU A 126 21.65 -12.00 -3.07
C LEU A 126 22.29 -10.62 -2.82
N ILE A 127 21.50 -9.54 -2.82
CA ILE A 127 21.95 -8.18 -2.52
C ILE A 127 22.58 -8.12 -1.13
N LYS A 128 21.95 -8.72 -0.12
CA LYS A 128 22.49 -8.80 1.24
C LYS A 128 23.87 -9.44 1.27
N SER A 129 24.06 -10.53 0.52
CA SER A 129 25.37 -11.21 0.41
C SER A 129 26.40 -10.34 -0.29
N ILE A 130 26.01 -9.50 -1.28
CA ILE A 130 26.88 -8.58 -2.00
C ILE A 130 27.30 -7.42 -1.10
N VAL A 131 26.36 -6.80 -0.39
CA VAL A 131 26.64 -5.72 0.58
C VAL A 131 27.67 -6.17 1.61
N LYS A 132 27.54 -7.38 2.13
CA LYS A 132 28.50 -7.99 3.05
C LYS A 132 29.85 -8.27 2.39
N ALA A 133 29.87 -8.75 1.14
CA ALA A 133 31.10 -9.06 0.41
C ALA A 133 31.89 -7.80 0.03
N LEU A 134 31.21 -6.66 -0.14
CA LEU A 134 31.82 -5.35 -0.41
C LEU A 134 32.19 -4.59 0.86
N ASP A 135 32.05 -5.20 2.04
CA ASP A 135 32.30 -4.60 3.36
C ASP A 135 31.54 -3.27 3.58
N LEU A 136 30.31 -3.21 3.09
CA LEU A 136 29.41 -2.07 3.22
C LEU A 136 28.50 -2.24 4.46
N ASP A 137 28.07 -1.12 5.06
CA ASP A 137 27.19 -1.13 6.22
C ASP A 137 25.76 -1.59 5.86
N GLU A 138 25.32 -2.74 6.38
CA GLU A 138 23.99 -3.32 6.14
C GLU A 138 22.83 -2.42 6.61
N LYS A 139 23.07 -1.47 7.52
CA LYS A 139 22.05 -0.52 7.99
C LYS A 139 21.82 0.61 7.00
N THR A 140 22.87 1.03 6.32
CA THR A 140 22.81 2.04 5.26
C THR A 140 22.32 1.43 3.96
N TYR A 141 22.91 0.30 3.54
CA TYR A 141 22.54 -0.42 2.31
C TYR A 141 21.55 -1.55 2.60
N LYS A 142 20.33 -1.19 3.04
CA LYS A 142 19.28 -2.18 3.27
C LYS A 142 18.96 -2.90 1.96
N PRO A 143 18.86 -4.26 1.97
CA PRO A 143 18.64 -5.02 0.74
C PRO A 143 17.38 -4.61 -0.03
N ALA A 144 16.30 -4.26 0.66
CA ALA A 144 15.07 -3.80 0.02
C ALA A 144 15.25 -2.45 -0.67
N SER A 145 15.87 -1.46 -0.01
CA SER A 145 16.13 -0.15 -0.61
C SER A 145 17.06 -0.26 -1.83
N VAL A 146 18.14 -1.05 -1.70
CA VAL A 146 19.07 -1.30 -2.82
C VAL A 146 18.36 -1.97 -3.99
N HIS A 147 17.51 -2.98 -3.70
CA HIS A 147 16.70 -3.66 -4.71
C HIS A 147 15.81 -2.66 -5.46
N ASN A 148 15.16 -1.73 -4.76
CA ASN A 148 14.31 -0.70 -5.38
C ASN A 148 15.11 0.20 -6.34
N PHE A 149 16.33 0.62 -5.98
CA PHE A 149 17.19 1.41 -6.89
C PHE A 149 17.53 0.62 -8.16
N ILE A 150 17.90 -0.66 -8.02
CA ILE A 150 18.23 -1.54 -9.15
C ILE A 150 16.98 -1.79 -10.02
N SER A 151 15.86 -2.11 -9.41
CA SER A 151 14.58 -2.33 -10.09
C SER A 151 14.14 -1.10 -10.89
N MET A 152 14.21 0.09 -10.29
CA MET A 152 13.91 1.34 -10.98
C MET A 152 14.83 1.57 -12.19
N ALA A 153 16.13 1.31 -12.07
CA ALA A 153 17.07 1.42 -13.19
C ALA A 153 16.69 0.45 -14.32
N LYS A 154 16.45 -0.83 -14.01
CA LYS A 154 16.05 -1.84 -15.01
C LYS A 154 14.74 -1.49 -15.71
N ASN A 155 13.73 -1.00 -14.96
CA ASN A 155 12.45 -0.57 -15.53
C ASN A 155 12.59 0.65 -16.46
N HIS A 156 13.67 1.44 -16.31
CA HIS A 156 14.06 2.51 -17.25
C HIS A 156 15.05 2.03 -18.32
N LEU A 157 15.30 0.72 -18.42
CA LEU A 157 16.22 0.10 -19.37
C LEU A 157 17.69 0.55 -19.22
N ILE A 158 18.08 0.90 -17.99
CA ILE A 158 19.44 1.30 -17.65
C ILE A 158 20.19 0.06 -17.14
N THR A 159 21.22 -0.37 -17.87
CA THR A 159 22.09 -1.48 -17.46
C THR A 159 23.03 -1.06 -16.32
N ALA A 160 23.65 -2.03 -15.64
CA ALA A 160 24.62 -1.72 -14.58
C ALA A 160 25.83 -0.90 -15.10
N ALA A 161 26.22 -1.08 -16.37
CA ALA A 161 27.28 -0.32 -17.02
C ALA A 161 26.86 1.14 -17.24
N GLU A 162 25.70 1.36 -17.85
CA GLU A 162 25.13 2.69 -18.11
C GLU A 162 24.86 3.45 -16.79
N TYR A 163 24.38 2.74 -15.74
CA TYR A 163 24.16 3.32 -14.41
C TYR A 163 25.45 3.85 -13.77
N ALA A 164 26.56 3.13 -13.96
CA ALA A 164 27.87 3.54 -13.41
C ALA A 164 28.45 4.77 -14.13
N GLU A 165 28.00 5.08 -15.34
CA GLU A 165 28.41 6.25 -16.15
C GLU A 165 27.45 7.44 -15.96
N ASP A 166 26.25 7.21 -15.42
CA ASP A 166 25.23 8.25 -15.20
C ASP A 166 25.58 9.12 -13.99
N ARG A 167 26.09 10.32 -14.27
CA ARG A 167 26.46 11.29 -13.23
C ARG A 167 25.27 11.73 -12.37
N ALA A 168 24.06 11.79 -12.95
CA ALA A 168 22.88 12.20 -12.22
C ALA A 168 22.42 11.10 -11.25
N ALA A 169 22.50 9.82 -11.66
CA ALA A 169 22.25 8.69 -10.79
C ALA A 169 23.26 8.65 -9.63
N ILE A 170 24.55 8.79 -9.89
CA ILE A 170 25.61 8.79 -8.87
C ILE A 170 25.40 9.95 -7.86
N GLU A 171 25.07 11.15 -8.31
CA GLU A 171 24.85 12.28 -7.41
C GLU A 171 23.58 12.11 -6.56
N ARG A 172 22.55 11.53 -7.12
CA ARG A 172 21.33 11.14 -6.40
C ARG A 172 21.65 10.09 -5.32
N ASP A 173 22.45 9.07 -5.64
CA ASP A 173 22.86 8.03 -4.70
C ASP A 173 23.69 8.63 -3.55
N ARG A 174 24.57 9.60 -3.84
CA ARG A 174 25.31 10.36 -2.82
C ARG A 174 24.38 11.15 -1.91
N SER A 175 23.38 11.82 -2.49
CA SER A 175 22.36 12.56 -1.75
C SER A 175 21.54 11.65 -0.85
N ALA A 176 21.26 10.41 -1.30
CA ALA A 176 20.62 9.35 -0.52
C ALA A 176 21.56 8.67 0.51
N ARG A 177 22.82 9.11 0.62
CA ARG A 177 23.88 8.51 1.46
C ARG A 177 24.22 7.05 1.10
N MET A 178 23.97 6.65 -0.14
CA MET A 178 24.25 5.31 -0.66
C MET A 178 25.12 5.36 -1.94
N PRO A 179 26.32 5.96 -1.94
CA PRO A 179 27.12 6.18 -3.16
C PRO A 179 27.61 4.89 -3.83
N ALA A 180 27.51 3.71 -3.20
CA ALA A 180 27.99 2.44 -3.74
C ALA A 180 26.92 1.65 -4.51
N ILE A 181 25.71 2.19 -4.76
CA ILE A 181 24.64 1.49 -5.50
C ILE A 181 25.13 0.94 -6.85
N HIS A 182 25.86 1.75 -7.64
CA HIS A 182 26.43 1.33 -8.92
C HIS A 182 27.37 0.11 -8.80
N MET A 183 28.14 0.00 -7.72
CA MET A 183 29.00 -1.16 -7.46
C MET A 183 28.20 -2.40 -7.10
N ILE A 184 27.15 -2.21 -6.28
CA ILE A 184 26.26 -3.30 -5.88
C ILE A 184 25.48 -3.79 -7.10
N TYR A 185 24.96 -2.90 -7.93
CA TYR A 185 24.23 -3.25 -9.14
C TYR A 185 25.11 -4.06 -10.11
N LYS A 186 26.36 -3.64 -10.35
CA LYS A 186 27.32 -4.38 -11.18
C LYS A 186 27.62 -5.77 -10.62
N ALA A 187 27.82 -5.88 -9.30
CA ALA A 187 28.05 -7.15 -8.62
C ALA A 187 26.82 -8.06 -8.70
N TYR A 188 25.61 -7.48 -8.56
CA TYR A 188 24.33 -8.19 -8.66
C TYR A 188 24.15 -8.78 -10.06
N GLU A 189 24.28 -7.97 -11.13
CA GLU A 189 24.23 -8.43 -12.52
C GLU A 189 25.24 -9.55 -12.79
N THR A 190 26.50 -9.37 -12.33
CA THR A 190 27.55 -10.37 -12.53
C THR A 190 27.18 -11.70 -11.90
N ARG A 191 26.68 -11.69 -10.66
CA ARG A 191 26.29 -12.92 -9.95
C ARG A 191 25.05 -13.57 -10.55
N CYS A 192 24.07 -12.80 -11.00
CA CYS A 192 22.90 -13.33 -11.71
C CYS A 192 23.34 -14.03 -13.02
N ARG A 193 24.24 -13.43 -13.80
CA ARG A 193 24.79 -14.06 -15.00
C ARG A 193 25.55 -15.35 -14.69
N GLN A 194 26.40 -15.34 -13.65
CA GLN A 194 27.15 -16.54 -13.24
C GLN A 194 26.21 -17.67 -12.77
N ALA A 195 25.11 -17.33 -12.13
CA ALA A 195 24.10 -18.29 -11.69
C ALA A 195 23.14 -18.73 -12.79
N ASN A 196 23.27 -18.21 -14.02
CA ASN A 196 22.26 -18.32 -15.08
C ASN A 196 20.86 -18.02 -14.54
N ALA A 197 20.71 -16.86 -13.90
CA ALA A 197 19.48 -16.41 -13.25
C ALA A 197 19.10 -15.00 -13.71
N MET A 198 17.81 -14.71 -13.72
CA MET A 198 17.21 -13.41 -13.99
C MET A 198 16.17 -13.12 -12.91
N ASP A 199 16.04 -11.87 -12.45
CA ASP A 199 14.87 -11.44 -11.73
C ASP A 199 13.74 -11.02 -12.69
N PHE A 200 12.58 -10.59 -12.14
CA PHE A 200 11.45 -10.18 -12.98
C PHE A 200 11.78 -8.96 -13.85
N ASP A 201 12.55 -8.00 -13.34
CA ASP A 201 12.93 -6.81 -14.10
C ASP A 201 13.95 -7.15 -15.19
N ASP A 202 14.83 -8.13 -14.95
CA ASP A 202 15.77 -8.65 -15.94
C ASP A 202 15.06 -9.24 -17.15
N ILE A 203 13.91 -9.90 -16.97
CA ILE A 203 13.14 -10.45 -18.08
C ILE A 203 12.76 -9.34 -19.07
N LEU A 204 12.37 -8.16 -18.57
CA LEU A 204 12.05 -7.02 -19.43
C LEU A 204 13.31 -6.38 -20.02
N LEU A 205 14.31 -6.09 -19.19
CA LEU A 205 15.55 -5.47 -19.62
C LEU A 205 16.25 -6.31 -20.69
N TYR A 206 16.46 -7.60 -20.46
CA TYR A 206 17.15 -8.48 -21.41
C TYR A 206 16.34 -8.78 -22.66
N THR A 207 15.02 -8.79 -22.61
CA THR A 207 14.19 -8.86 -23.82
C THR A 207 14.37 -7.60 -24.67
N PHE A 208 14.38 -6.43 -24.05
CA PHE A 208 14.66 -5.19 -24.77
C PHE A 208 16.05 -5.18 -25.41
N LEU A 209 17.08 -5.57 -24.66
CA LEU A 209 18.46 -5.66 -25.18
C LEU A 209 18.60 -6.69 -26.29
N LEU A 210 17.96 -7.86 -26.15
CA LEU A 210 17.92 -8.90 -27.17
C LEU A 210 17.41 -8.35 -28.52
N PHE A 211 16.31 -7.63 -28.50
CA PHE A 211 15.72 -7.06 -29.71
C PHE A 211 16.47 -5.82 -30.21
N ARG A 212 17.06 -5.02 -29.32
CA ARG A 212 17.90 -3.87 -29.68
C ARG A 212 19.15 -4.30 -30.42
N ASP A 213 19.86 -5.29 -29.87
CA ASP A 213 21.21 -5.66 -30.29
C ASP A 213 21.22 -6.76 -31.35
N ASN A 214 20.12 -7.53 -31.49
CA ASN A 214 20.00 -8.64 -32.47
C ASN A 214 18.87 -8.39 -33.46
N LYS A 215 19.21 -7.72 -34.57
CA LYS A 215 18.24 -7.33 -35.61
C LYS A 215 17.49 -8.52 -36.19
N GLU A 216 18.17 -9.64 -36.44
CA GLU A 216 17.58 -10.86 -37.02
C GLU A 216 16.50 -11.47 -36.11
N ILE A 217 16.77 -11.49 -34.78
CA ILE A 217 15.80 -12.00 -33.79
C ILE A 217 14.60 -11.04 -33.69
N ARG A 218 14.84 -9.72 -33.67
CA ARG A 218 13.78 -8.74 -33.71
C ARG A 218 12.88 -8.87 -34.93
N GLU A 219 13.48 -8.98 -36.11
CA GLU A 219 12.73 -9.15 -37.36
C GLU A 219 11.96 -10.48 -37.40
N LYS A 220 12.54 -11.58 -36.93
CA LYS A 220 11.88 -12.86 -36.76
C LYS A 220 10.57 -12.75 -35.95
N TYR A 221 10.61 -12.14 -34.76
CA TYR A 221 9.43 -12.01 -33.94
C TYR A 221 8.48 -10.89 -34.41
N GLY A 222 9.02 -9.83 -35.02
CA GLY A 222 8.22 -8.80 -35.70
C GLY A 222 7.43 -9.34 -36.89
N GLN A 223 7.98 -10.30 -37.64
CA GLN A 223 7.26 -10.97 -38.73
C GLN A 223 6.29 -12.04 -38.21
N GLN A 224 6.68 -12.75 -37.13
CA GLN A 224 5.83 -13.78 -36.54
C GLN A 224 4.55 -13.15 -35.94
N PHE A 225 4.66 -12.07 -35.19
CA PHE A 225 3.52 -11.42 -34.54
C PHE A 225 2.91 -10.36 -35.45
N GLU A 226 2.08 -10.78 -36.38
CA GLU A 226 1.44 -9.88 -37.36
C GLU A 226 0.45 -8.88 -36.73
N TYR A 227 -0.04 -9.19 -35.52
CA TYR A 227 -0.93 -8.31 -34.79
C TYR A 227 -0.63 -8.36 -33.28
N ILE A 228 -0.50 -7.19 -32.65
CA ILE A 228 -0.21 -7.05 -31.22
C ILE A 228 -1.42 -6.42 -30.51
N LEU A 229 -1.88 -7.04 -29.44
CA LEU A 229 -2.94 -6.53 -28.57
C LEU A 229 -2.42 -6.38 -27.15
N VAL A 230 -2.73 -5.25 -26.52
CA VAL A 230 -2.31 -4.97 -25.14
C VAL A 230 -3.50 -4.51 -24.33
N ASP A 231 -3.80 -5.23 -23.24
CA ASP A 231 -4.82 -4.86 -22.27
C ASP A 231 -4.22 -4.01 -21.15
N GLU A 232 -5.05 -3.21 -20.48
CA GLU A 232 -4.67 -2.33 -19.35
C GLU A 232 -3.44 -1.46 -19.64
N TYR A 233 -3.35 -0.91 -20.85
CA TYR A 233 -2.15 -0.21 -21.35
C TYR A 233 -1.68 0.96 -20.48
N GLN A 234 -2.58 1.58 -19.72
CA GLN A 234 -2.27 2.65 -18.75
C GLN A 234 -1.39 2.20 -17.58
N ASP A 235 -1.27 0.89 -17.33
CA ASP A 235 -0.46 0.34 -16.25
C ASP A 235 0.93 -0.13 -16.73
N THR A 236 1.26 0.07 -18.01
CA THR A 236 2.56 -0.30 -18.56
C THR A 236 3.68 0.59 -18.05
N ASN A 237 4.87 -0.02 -17.86
CA ASN A 237 6.11 0.70 -17.60
C ASN A 237 6.87 1.03 -18.91
N TYR A 238 7.94 1.81 -18.78
CA TYR A 238 8.75 2.22 -19.93
C TYR A 238 9.37 1.04 -20.69
N ALA A 239 9.88 0.02 -19.97
CA ALA A 239 10.49 -1.16 -20.60
C ALA A 239 9.48 -1.96 -21.44
N GLN A 240 8.27 -2.19 -20.90
CA GLN A 240 7.21 -2.91 -21.62
C GLN A 240 6.82 -2.21 -22.91
N VAL A 241 6.63 -0.89 -22.86
CA VAL A 241 6.27 -0.11 -24.06
C VAL A 241 7.39 -0.08 -25.08
N SER A 242 8.65 -0.01 -24.63
CA SER A 242 9.81 -0.01 -25.52
C SER A 242 9.95 -1.34 -26.28
N ILE A 243 9.71 -2.47 -25.59
CA ILE A 243 9.74 -3.80 -26.24
C ILE A 243 8.61 -3.93 -27.27
N ILE A 244 7.38 -3.53 -26.90
CA ILE A 244 6.23 -3.58 -27.81
C ILE A 244 6.47 -2.71 -29.05
N SER A 245 7.05 -1.51 -28.85
CA SER A 245 7.36 -0.58 -29.96
C SER A 245 8.35 -1.20 -30.94
N GLN A 246 9.39 -1.90 -30.44
CA GLN A 246 10.34 -2.61 -31.31
C GLN A 246 9.68 -3.73 -32.13
N LEU A 247 8.78 -4.50 -31.52
CA LEU A 247 8.05 -5.57 -32.20
C LEU A 247 7.05 -5.02 -33.24
N ALA A 248 6.41 -3.89 -32.94
CA ALA A 248 5.42 -3.27 -33.82
C ALA A 248 6.04 -2.47 -34.97
N GLU A 249 7.35 -2.19 -34.95
CA GLU A 249 8.05 -1.34 -35.91
C GLU A 249 7.83 -1.79 -37.36
N THR A 250 7.84 -3.10 -37.60
CA THR A 250 7.75 -3.69 -38.93
C THR A 250 6.39 -3.52 -39.61
N HIS A 251 5.30 -3.68 -38.86
CA HIS A 251 3.96 -3.79 -39.47
C HIS A 251 2.97 -2.76 -38.90
N ARG A 252 3.30 -2.06 -37.80
CA ARG A 252 2.48 -1.05 -37.11
C ARG A 252 1.05 -1.51 -36.74
N ARG A 253 0.77 -2.82 -36.76
CA ARG A 253 -0.54 -3.37 -36.42
C ARG A 253 -0.60 -3.66 -34.92
N ILE A 254 -0.93 -2.64 -34.17
CA ILE A 254 -1.03 -2.70 -32.72
C ILE A 254 -2.36 -2.11 -32.25
N CYS A 255 -3.04 -2.80 -31.33
CA CYS A 255 -4.21 -2.33 -30.65
C CYS A 255 -3.97 -2.31 -29.15
N VAL A 256 -3.97 -1.12 -28.56
CA VAL A 256 -3.86 -0.97 -27.11
C VAL A 256 -5.21 -0.53 -26.55
N VAL A 257 -5.61 -1.18 -25.46
CA VAL A 257 -6.86 -0.90 -24.76
C VAL A 257 -6.54 -0.48 -23.33
N GLY A 258 -7.15 0.57 -22.86
CA GLY A 258 -6.92 1.05 -21.51
C GLY A 258 -7.92 2.11 -21.05
N ASP A 259 -7.79 2.47 -19.78
CA ASP A 259 -8.53 3.53 -19.13
C ASP A 259 -7.56 4.39 -18.31
N ASP A 260 -7.23 5.57 -18.81
CA ASP A 260 -6.34 6.50 -18.12
C ASP A 260 -6.90 6.92 -16.74
N TYR A 261 -8.23 6.84 -16.52
CA TYR A 261 -8.85 7.05 -15.20
C TYR A 261 -8.59 5.90 -14.22
N GLN A 262 -8.08 4.75 -14.68
CA GLN A 262 -7.73 3.59 -13.86
C GLN A 262 -6.23 3.35 -13.73
N SER A 263 -5.38 4.34 -14.06
CA SER A 263 -3.92 4.28 -13.86
C SER A 263 -3.59 4.53 -12.38
N ILE A 264 -3.33 3.46 -11.62
CA ILE A 264 -3.16 3.47 -10.16
C ILE A 264 -1.94 2.67 -9.67
N TYR A 265 -0.99 2.33 -10.55
CA TYR A 265 0.18 1.51 -10.23
C TYR A 265 1.51 2.24 -10.48
N SER A 266 1.57 3.59 -10.33
CA SER A 266 2.82 4.34 -10.50
C SER A 266 3.89 3.90 -9.51
N PHE A 267 3.51 3.49 -8.30
CA PHE A 267 4.41 2.95 -7.28
C PHE A 267 5.08 1.63 -7.69
N ARG A 268 4.57 0.95 -8.75
CA ARG A 268 5.17 -0.23 -9.40
C ARG A 268 5.85 0.09 -10.73
N GLY A 269 6.13 1.37 -11.01
CA GLY A 269 6.78 1.81 -12.23
C GLY A 269 5.84 2.04 -13.42
N ALA A 270 4.52 1.90 -13.27
CA ALA A 270 3.57 2.25 -14.32
C ALA A 270 3.66 3.74 -14.65
N ASN A 271 3.51 4.08 -15.94
CA ASN A 271 3.55 5.46 -16.38
C ASN A 271 2.35 5.79 -17.26
N ILE A 272 1.45 6.63 -16.73
CA ILE A 272 0.26 7.09 -17.45
C ILE A 272 0.61 7.79 -18.76
N ASP A 273 1.80 8.39 -18.89
CA ASP A 273 2.24 9.05 -20.12
C ASP A 273 2.29 8.08 -21.30
N ASN A 274 2.44 6.78 -21.04
CA ASN A 274 2.43 5.78 -22.11
C ASN A 274 1.11 5.78 -22.90
N ILE A 275 -0.02 5.90 -22.21
CA ILE A 275 -1.33 5.95 -22.88
C ILE A 275 -1.67 7.34 -23.38
N LEU A 276 -1.30 8.41 -22.64
CA LEU A 276 -1.56 9.78 -23.04
C LEU A 276 -0.77 10.18 -24.30
N ASP A 277 0.49 9.74 -24.39
CA ASP A 277 1.41 10.05 -25.50
C ASP A 277 1.38 9.01 -26.64
N PHE A 278 0.45 8.04 -26.61
CA PHE A 278 0.39 6.97 -27.63
C PHE A 278 0.30 7.51 -29.07
N LYS A 279 -0.52 8.56 -29.26
CA LYS A 279 -0.65 9.23 -30.58
C LYS A 279 0.62 9.97 -31.01
N HIS A 280 1.45 10.40 -30.09
CA HIS A 280 2.76 10.99 -30.42
C HIS A 280 3.80 9.94 -30.83
N LYS A 281 3.67 8.71 -30.32
CA LYS A 281 4.52 7.57 -30.74
C LYS A 281 4.08 6.97 -32.06
N PHE A 282 2.76 6.93 -32.29
CA PHE A 282 2.11 6.44 -33.48
C PHE A 282 1.23 7.55 -34.05
N ASP A 283 1.80 8.38 -34.94
CA ASP A 283 1.15 9.57 -35.51
C ASP A 283 -0.10 9.25 -36.34
N ASP A 284 -0.18 8.07 -36.91
CA ASP A 284 -1.30 7.52 -37.67
C ASP A 284 -2.31 6.74 -36.79
N ALA A 285 -2.13 6.74 -35.47
CA ALA A 285 -2.99 5.95 -34.59
C ALA A 285 -4.44 6.45 -34.58
N LYS A 286 -5.37 5.52 -34.80
CA LYS A 286 -6.81 5.80 -34.68
C LYS A 286 -7.27 5.66 -33.24
N LEU A 287 -8.00 6.68 -32.76
CA LEU A 287 -8.58 6.69 -31.41
C LEU A 287 -10.03 6.22 -31.48
N PHE A 288 -10.38 5.25 -30.64
CA PHE A 288 -11.74 4.80 -30.38
C PHE A 288 -12.10 5.06 -28.92
N LYS A 289 -13.32 5.50 -28.64
CA LYS A 289 -13.83 5.76 -27.30
C LYS A 289 -14.99 4.83 -26.99
N LEU A 290 -14.86 4.05 -25.91
CA LEU A 290 -15.94 3.22 -25.41
C LEU A 290 -16.55 3.91 -24.18
N GLU A 291 -17.60 4.66 -24.40
CA GLU A 291 -18.18 5.54 -23.38
C GLU A 291 -19.45 4.92 -22.72
N ARG A 292 -20.04 3.88 -23.29
CA ARG A 292 -21.19 3.21 -22.68
C ARG A 292 -20.76 2.23 -21.58
N ASN A 293 -21.16 2.53 -20.34
CA ASN A 293 -21.02 1.64 -19.19
C ASN A 293 -22.18 0.62 -19.15
N TYR A 294 -21.87 -0.64 -18.85
CA TYR A 294 -22.80 -1.77 -18.74
C TYR A 294 -22.84 -2.36 -17.32
N ARG A 295 -22.14 -1.76 -16.36
CA ARG A 295 -21.97 -2.27 -15.01
C ARG A 295 -22.85 -1.54 -14.01
N SER A 296 -22.73 -0.24 -13.97
CA SER A 296 -23.22 0.61 -12.89
C SER A 296 -24.49 1.37 -13.29
N THR A 297 -25.29 1.72 -12.32
CA THR A 297 -26.42 2.64 -12.46
C THR A 297 -25.97 4.02 -12.93
N GLN A 298 -26.90 4.81 -13.47
CA GLN A 298 -26.58 6.10 -14.09
C GLN A 298 -25.97 7.09 -13.10
N LEU A 299 -26.53 7.20 -11.88
CA LEU A 299 -26.06 8.15 -10.87
C LEU A 299 -24.65 7.84 -10.37
N ILE A 300 -24.26 6.57 -10.25
CA ILE A 300 -22.90 6.16 -9.90
C ILE A 300 -21.92 6.61 -11.00
N VAL A 301 -22.28 6.39 -12.28
CA VAL A 301 -21.43 6.78 -13.42
C VAL A 301 -21.29 8.30 -13.51
N GLN A 302 -22.36 9.05 -13.32
CA GLN A 302 -22.32 10.53 -13.32
C GLN A 302 -21.45 11.08 -12.18
N ALA A 303 -21.55 10.49 -10.98
CA ALA A 303 -20.71 10.85 -9.84
C ALA A 303 -19.23 10.57 -10.10
N ALA A 304 -18.91 9.41 -10.68
CA ALA A 304 -17.54 9.07 -11.08
C ALA A 304 -16.98 10.04 -12.14
N ASN A 305 -17.80 10.46 -13.10
CA ASN A 305 -17.43 11.49 -14.09
C ASN A 305 -17.19 12.84 -13.43
N SER A 306 -18.04 13.25 -12.46
CA SER A 306 -17.86 14.55 -11.78
C SER A 306 -16.54 14.61 -11.03
N LEU A 307 -16.17 13.52 -10.33
CA LEU A 307 -14.89 13.38 -9.65
C LEU A 307 -13.70 13.56 -10.61
N MET A 308 -13.75 12.93 -11.78
CA MET A 308 -12.62 12.95 -12.72
C MET A 308 -12.46 14.27 -13.48
N LYS A 309 -13.43 15.18 -13.48
CA LYS A 309 -13.28 16.53 -14.06
C LYS A 309 -12.17 17.37 -13.41
N HIS A 310 -11.77 17.02 -12.21
CA HIS A 310 -10.73 17.70 -11.43
C HIS A 310 -9.29 17.25 -11.77
N ASN A 311 -9.12 16.19 -12.59
CA ASN A 311 -7.81 15.80 -13.11
C ASN A 311 -7.51 16.54 -14.41
N GLU A 312 -6.30 17.06 -14.58
CA GLU A 312 -5.88 17.75 -15.82
C GLU A 312 -5.28 16.78 -16.82
N ARG A 313 -4.51 15.78 -16.32
CA ARG A 313 -3.80 14.82 -17.17
C ARG A 313 -4.69 13.63 -17.49
N GLN A 314 -5.49 13.74 -18.54
CA GLN A 314 -6.46 12.73 -18.95
C GLN A 314 -6.85 12.87 -20.43
N ILE A 315 -7.42 11.80 -20.99
CA ILE A 315 -8.06 11.80 -22.29
C ILE A 315 -9.56 12.08 -22.08
N PRO A 316 -10.09 13.21 -22.53
CA PRO A 316 -11.49 13.55 -22.31
C PRO A 316 -12.44 12.48 -22.86
N LYS A 317 -13.33 12.01 -22.01
CA LYS A 317 -14.40 11.04 -22.33
C LYS A 317 -15.62 11.31 -21.46
N ASP A 318 -16.79 11.00 -21.97
CA ASP A 318 -18.05 11.13 -21.23
C ASP A 318 -18.71 9.77 -21.11
N VAL A 319 -18.45 9.10 -19.98
CA VAL A 319 -18.95 7.76 -19.74
C VAL A 319 -20.42 7.85 -19.31
N PHE A 320 -21.31 7.11 -19.98
CA PHE A 320 -22.72 7.08 -19.66
C PHE A 320 -23.26 5.67 -19.51
N SER A 321 -24.29 5.50 -18.68
CA SER A 321 -25.01 4.24 -18.50
C SER A 321 -26.42 4.32 -19.08
N LYS A 322 -26.93 3.21 -19.61
CA LYS A 322 -28.33 3.01 -20.00
C LYS A 322 -29.09 2.11 -19.01
N GLU A 323 -28.39 1.68 -17.95
CA GLU A 323 -29.00 0.93 -16.87
C GLU A 323 -29.99 1.81 -16.06
N ALA A 324 -30.59 1.28 -15.01
CA ALA A 324 -31.48 2.05 -14.14
C ALA A 324 -30.80 3.33 -13.61
N GLU A 325 -31.57 4.37 -13.31
CA GLU A 325 -31.06 5.60 -12.70
C GLU A 325 -30.29 5.29 -11.41
N GLY A 326 -30.86 4.42 -10.56
CA GLY A 326 -30.24 3.97 -9.30
C GLY A 326 -30.33 4.99 -8.18
N ASP A 327 -29.62 4.70 -7.09
CA ASP A 327 -29.53 5.58 -5.93
C ASP A 327 -28.33 6.53 -6.05
N LYS A 328 -28.45 7.72 -5.43
CA LYS A 328 -27.30 8.62 -5.24
C LYS A 328 -26.25 7.93 -4.39
N ILE A 329 -25.00 8.31 -4.55
CA ILE A 329 -23.95 7.88 -3.64
C ILE A 329 -24.32 8.34 -2.22
N LEU A 330 -24.37 7.41 -1.28
CA LEU A 330 -24.70 7.69 0.11
C LEU A 330 -23.43 8.01 0.88
N TYR A 331 -23.33 9.21 1.47
CA TYR A 331 -22.23 9.58 2.35
C TYR A 331 -22.69 9.62 3.80
N LYS A 332 -22.02 8.85 4.66
CA LYS A 332 -22.28 8.74 6.09
C LYS A 332 -21.05 9.17 6.89
N PRO A 333 -20.99 10.41 7.40
CA PRO A 333 -19.93 10.83 8.30
C PRO A 333 -20.10 10.14 9.67
N CYS A 334 -18.99 9.62 10.22
CA CYS A 334 -18.96 8.93 11.49
C CYS A 334 -18.04 9.68 12.48
N TYR A 335 -18.34 9.56 13.77
CA TYR A 335 -17.54 10.20 14.80
C TYR A 335 -16.22 9.48 15.08
N SER A 336 -16.22 8.14 15.02
CA SER A 336 -15.03 7.32 15.26
C SER A 336 -14.96 6.14 14.31
N ASP A 337 -13.78 5.50 14.20
CA ASP A 337 -13.53 4.29 13.42
C ASP A 337 -14.42 3.10 13.86
N ARG A 338 -14.77 3.03 15.13
CA ARG A 338 -15.70 2.02 15.66
C ARG A 338 -17.14 2.29 15.26
N GLU A 339 -17.54 3.54 15.32
CA GLU A 339 -18.85 3.94 14.82
C GLU A 339 -18.95 3.71 13.32
N GLU A 340 -17.89 4.02 12.56
CA GLU A 340 -17.82 3.73 11.13
C GLU A 340 -18.07 2.24 10.85
N ALA A 341 -17.40 1.34 11.58
CA ALA A 341 -17.60 -0.09 11.44
C ALA A 341 -19.03 -0.54 11.79
N MET A 342 -19.64 0.03 12.86
CA MET A 342 -21.03 -0.26 13.22
C MET A 342 -22.01 0.26 12.17
N VAL A 343 -21.80 1.47 11.66
CA VAL A 343 -22.66 2.07 10.62
C VAL A 343 -22.61 1.22 9.35
N VAL A 344 -21.41 0.80 8.93
CA VAL A 344 -21.23 -0.10 7.77
C VAL A 344 -21.93 -1.44 8.00
N ALA A 345 -21.78 -2.07 9.17
CA ALA A 345 -22.41 -3.35 9.48
C ALA A 345 -23.94 -3.27 9.49
N ASN A 346 -24.50 -2.19 10.05
CA ASN A 346 -25.95 -1.96 10.10
C ASN A 346 -26.52 -1.66 8.71
N GLU A 347 -25.83 -0.83 7.92
CA GLU A 347 -26.22 -0.49 6.56
C GLU A 347 -26.19 -1.73 5.66
N LEU A 348 -25.14 -2.54 5.77
CA LEU A 348 -25.01 -3.81 5.06
C LEU A 348 -26.21 -4.74 5.36
N LYS A 349 -26.58 -4.89 6.65
CA LYS A 349 -27.76 -5.69 7.04
C LYS A 349 -29.07 -5.08 6.54
N ARG A 350 -29.15 -3.75 6.46
CA ARG A 350 -30.33 -3.04 5.93
C ARG A 350 -30.49 -3.34 4.44
N ILE A 351 -29.44 -3.16 3.65
CA ILE A 351 -29.45 -3.44 2.20
C ILE A 351 -29.70 -4.92 1.96
N LYS A 352 -29.02 -5.82 2.68
CA LYS A 352 -29.23 -7.28 2.57
C LYS A 352 -30.71 -7.66 2.71
N ARG A 353 -31.44 -7.05 3.66
CA ARG A 353 -32.88 -7.32 3.88
C ARG A 353 -33.77 -6.70 2.81
N ASN A 354 -33.40 -5.50 2.33
CA ASN A 354 -34.21 -4.77 1.36
C ASN A 354 -34.13 -5.39 -0.03
N ASP A 355 -32.92 -5.81 -0.44
CA ASP A 355 -32.64 -6.34 -1.77
C ASP A 355 -32.72 -7.88 -1.84
N ASP A 356 -33.00 -8.54 -0.71
CA ASP A 356 -33.02 -10.00 -0.56
C ASP A 356 -31.79 -10.67 -1.17
N CYS A 357 -30.60 -10.16 -0.79
CA CYS A 357 -29.32 -10.57 -1.35
C CYS A 357 -28.40 -11.23 -0.31
N ASP A 358 -27.32 -11.85 -0.77
CA ASP A 358 -26.37 -12.56 0.07
C ASP A 358 -25.16 -11.69 0.49
N TYR A 359 -24.44 -12.12 1.53
CA TYR A 359 -23.22 -11.45 1.99
C TYR A 359 -22.11 -11.38 0.93
N GLY A 360 -22.10 -12.28 -0.06
CA GLY A 360 -21.17 -12.23 -1.19
C GLY A 360 -21.33 -11.02 -2.12
N ASN A 361 -22.48 -10.34 -2.05
CA ASN A 361 -22.81 -9.16 -2.85
C ASN A 361 -22.14 -7.87 -2.34
N PHE A 362 -21.46 -7.92 -1.19
CA PHE A 362 -20.90 -6.75 -0.52
C PHE A 362 -19.38 -6.73 -0.53
N ALA A 363 -18.81 -5.56 -0.81
CA ALA A 363 -17.37 -5.31 -0.67
C ALA A 363 -17.12 -4.08 0.21
N ILE A 364 -16.14 -4.20 1.10
CA ILE A 364 -15.61 -3.11 1.92
C ILE A 364 -14.23 -2.76 1.38
N LEU A 365 -14.08 -1.57 0.82
CA LEU A 365 -12.86 -1.09 0.18
C LEU A 365 -12.19 -0.04 1.05
N TYR A 366 -10.93 -0.26 1.39
CA TYR A 366 -10.12 0.64 2.21
C TYR A 366 -8.79 0.97 1.53
N ARG A 367 -8.16 2.08 1.97
CA ARG A 367 -6.88 2.55 1.42
C ARG A 367 -5.70 1.72 1.90
N THR A 368 -5.68 1.33 3.17
CA THR A 368 -4.61 0.52 3.78
C THR A 368 -5.19 -0.68 4.52
N ASN A 369 -4.39 -1.76 4.57
CA ASN A 369 -4.80 -2.98 5.25
C ASN A 369 -5.02 -2.82 6.76
N ALA A 370 -4.41 -1.80 7.39
CA ALA A 370 -4.59 -1.55 8.82
C ALA A 370 -6.05 -1.22 9.17
N GLN A 371 -6.78 -0.59 8.24
CA GLN A 371 -8.18 -0.23 8.44
C GLN A 371 -9.14 -1.42 8.58
N SER A 372 -8.74 -2.64 8.14
CA SER A 372 -9.64 -3.82 8.19
C SER A 372 -10.07 -4.20 9.60
N ARG A 373 -9.22 -3.96 10.62
CA ARG A 373 -9.41 -4.44 11.99
C ARG A 373 -10.75 -4.03 12.62
N SER A 374 -11.10 -2.75 12.57
CA SER A 374 -12.36 -2.28 13.17
C SER A 374 -13.58 -2.94 12.54
N PHE A 375 -13.54 -3.21 11.23
CA PHE A 375 -14.59 -3.95 10.52
C PHE A 375 -14.58 -5.44 10.87
N GLU A 376 -13.40 -6.07 10.94
CA GLU A 376 -13.26 -7.46 11.36
C GLU A 376 -13.84 -7.68 12.77
N ASP A 377 -13.48 -6.82 13.72
CA ASP A 377 -13.97 -6.87 15.10
C ASP A 377 -15.51 -6.71 15.17
N GLU A 378 -16.04 -5.74 14.43
CA GLU A 378 -17.50 -5.49 14.45
C GLU A 378 -18.27 -6.57 13.72
N PHE A 379 -17.78 -7.09 12.60
CA PHE A 379 -18.45 -8.17 11.85
C PHE A 379 -18.52 -9.46 12.68
N ARG A 380 -17.47 -9.77 13.42
CA ARG A 380 -17.49 -10.92 14.37
C ARG A 380 -18.51 -10.73 15.49
N LYS A 381 -18.55 -9.55 16.11
CA LYS A 381 -19.57 -9.25 17.15
C LYS A 381 -21.00 -9.42 16.64
N GLN A 382 -21.21 -9.07 15.39
CA GLN A 382 -22.53 -9.12 14.77
C GLN A 382 -22.82 -10.43 14.01
N GLY A 383 -21.89 -11.39 13.99
CA GLY A 383 -22.03 -12.67 13.29
C GLY A 383 -22.12 -12.52 11.76
N ILE A 384 -21.44 -11.53 11.18
CA ILE A 384 -21.38 -11.31 9.73
C ILE A 384 -20.18 -12.07 9.16
N PRO A 385 -20.38 -13.06 8.27
CA PRO A 385 -19.27 -13.78 7.66
C PRO A 385 -18.51 -12.89 6.68
N TYR A 386 -17.16 -12.90 6.74
CA TYR A 386 -16.32 -12.12 5.86
C TYR A 386 -15.08 -12.89 5.40
N LYS A 387 -14.45 -12.39 4.32
CA LYS A 387 -13.14 -12.84 3.83
C LYS A 387 -12.28 -11.64 3.45
N ILE A 388 -10.95 -11.76 3.60
CA ILE A 388 -10.00 -10.73 3.22
C ILE A 388 -9.28 -11.16 1.95
N ILE A 389 -9.24 -10.28 0.93
CA ILE A 389 -8.52 -10.50 -0.32
C ILE A 389 -7.25 -9.64 -0.35
N GLY A 390 -6.12 -10.25 -0.71
CA GLY A 390 -4.84 -9.55 -0.86
C GLY A 390 -4.15 -9.23 0.46
N GLY A 391 -4.54 -9.87 1.55
CA GLY A 391 -3.93 -9.72 2.86
C GLY A 391 -4.24 -10.91 3.78
N LEU A 392 -3.48 -11.00 4.88
CA LEU A 392 -3.81 -11.86 6.00
C LEU A 392 -4.79 -11.12 6.92
N SER A 393 -5.67 -11.85 7.60
CA SER A 393 -6.43 -11.32 8.73
C SER A 393 -5.51 -10.55 9.67
N PHE A 394 -5.99 -9.50 10.27
CA PHE A 394 -5.19 -8.62 11.12
C PHE A 394 -4.37 -9.39 12.16
N TYR A 395 -5.01 -10.31 12.89
CA TYR A 395 -4.36 -11.13 13.91
C TYR A 395 -3.46 -12.24 13.36
N GLN A 396 -3.50 -12.52 12.06
CA GLN A 396 -2.63 -13.48 11.37
C GLN A 396 -1.32 -12.86 10.87
N ARG A 397 -1.20 -11.52 10.88
CA ARG A 397 0.01 -10.81 10.43
C ARG A 397 1.20 -11.15 11.32
N LYS A 398 2.37 -11.25 10.71
CA LYS A 398 3.60 -11.71 11.38
C LYS A 398 3.91 -10.88 12.64
N GLU A 399 3.96 -9.56 12.51
CA GLU A 399 4.28 -8.62 13.59
C GLU A 399 3.28 -8.70 14.74
N ILE A 400 1.99 -8.91 14.43
CA ILE A 400 0.93 -9.07 15.43
C ILE A 400 1.07 -10.42 16.14
N LYS A 401 1.33 -11.49 15.39
CA LYS A 401 1.62 -12.82 15.99
C LYS A 401 2.87 -12.79 16.87
N ASP A 402 3.89 -12.01 16.50
CA ASP A 402 5.10 -11.86 17.30
C ASP A 402 4.79 -11.17 18.64
N ILE A 403 3.99 -10.11 18.63
CA ILE A 403 3.53 -9.40 19.84
C ILE A 403 2.68 -10.33 20.72
N ILE A 404 1.70 -11.01 20.12
CA ILE A 404 0.81 -11.95 20.82
C ILE A 404 1.64 -13.08 21.46
N ALA A 405 2.70 -13.56 20.82
CA ALA A 405 3.56 -14.59 21.39
C ALA A 405 4.29 -14.11 22.66
N TYR A 406 4.70 -12.83 22.74
CA TYR A 406 5.18 -12.24 23.98
C TYR A 406 4.11 -12.23 25.07
N PHE A 407 2.91 -11.80 24.74
CA PHE A 407 1.80 -11.75 25.68
C PHE A 407 1.43 -13.15 26.20
N ARG A 408 1.41 -14.14 25.32
CA ARG A 408 1.15 -15.54 25.67
C ARG A 408 2.21 -16.08 26.61
N LEU A 409 3.50 -15.85 26.33
CA LEU A 409 4.58 -16.31 27.21
C LEU A 409 4.56 -15.62 28.57
N VAL A 410 4.22 -14.34 28.64
CA VAL A 410 4.11 -13.57 29.89
C VAL A 410 2.92 -14.06 30.71
N SER A 411 1.78 -14.38 30.06
CA SER A 411 0.59 -14.89 30.74
C SER A 411 0.71 -16.38 31.08
N ASN A 412 1.35 -17.16 30.23
CA ASN A 412 1.64 -18.58 30.45
C ASN A 412 3.10 -18.91 30.10
N PRO A 413 4.01 -18.92 31.08
CA PRO A 413 5.43 -19.20 30.83
C PRO A 413 5.72 -20.61 30.28
N ASN A 414 4.77 -21.53 30.36
CA ASN A 414 4.90 -22.88 29.84
C ASN A 414 4.52 -23.01 28.35
N ASP A 415 4.12 -21.92 27.70
CA ASP A 415 3.80 -21.91 26.27
C ASP A 415 5.09 -22.06 25.43
N GLU A 416 5.32 -23.30 24.98
CA GLU A 416 6.52 -23.67 24.23
C GLU A 416 6.59 -22.98 22.85
N GLU A 417 5.47 -22.85 22.14
CA GLU A 417 5.42 -22.23 20.83
C GLU A 417 5.71 -20.71 20.94
N ALA A 418 5.11 -20.05 21.91
CA ALA A 418 5.40 -18.65 22.18
C ALA A 418 6.88 -18.45 22.57
N PHE A 419 7.42 -19.31 23.41
CA PHE A 419 8.83 -19.27 23.80
C PHE A 419 9.77 -19.41 22.60
N ARG A 420 9.57 -20.41 21.73
CA ARG A 420 10.40 -20.64 20.54
C ARG A 420 10.34 -19.47 19.58
N ARG A 421 9.17 -18.85 19.43
CA ARG A 421 8.96 -17.73 18.53
C ARG A 421 9.72 -16.49 18.95
N ILE A 422 9.76 -16.17 20.26
CA ILE A 422 10.26 -14.87 20.74
C ILE A 422 11.66 -14.90 21.36
N ILE A 423 12.21 -16.04 21.71
CA ILE A 423 13.50 -16.12 22.43
C ILE A 423 14.63 -15.38 21.69
N ASN A 424 14.63 -15.40 20.35
CA ASN A 424 15.59 -14.69 19.52
C ASN A 424 14.95 -13.59 18.64
N TYR A 425 13.76 -13.16 18.94
CA TYR A 425 13.12 -12.07 18.23
C TYR A 425 12.58 -11.00 19.20
N PRO A 426 12.98 -9.69 19.06
CA PRO A 426 14.05 -9.17 18.21
C PRO A 426 15.41 -9.84 18.44
N THR A 427 16.32 -9.73 17.46
CA THR A 427 17.58 -10.51 17.43
C THR A 427 18.40 -10.33 18.70
N ARG A 428 18.58 -11.41 19.48
CA ARG A 428 19.38 -11.48 20.73
C ARG A 428 20.66 -12.30 20.59
N GLY A 429 20.90 -12.87 19.40
CA GLY A 429 22.05 -13.75 19.16
C GLY A 429 21.94 -15.10 19.88
N ILE A 430 20.71 -15.62 20.07
CA ILE A 430 20.40 -16.95 20.54
C ILE A 430 20.01 -17.79 19.32
N GLY A 431 20.96 -18.56 18.79
CA GLY A 431 20.77 -19.31 17.55
C GLY A 431 20.00 -20.62 17.75
N ASN A 432 19.57 -21.23 16.64
CA ASN A 432 18.81 -22.49 16.64
C ASN A 432 19.51 -23.65 17.37
N THR A 433 20.83 -23.72 17.31
CA THR A 433 21.60 -24.72 18.06
C THR A 433 21.44 -24.57 19.57
N THR A 434 21.36 -23.36 20.09
CA THR A 434 21.09 -23.10 21.51
C THR A 434 19.65 -23.45 21.86
N ILE A 435 18.69 -23.12 21.03
CA ILE A 435 17.27 -23.45 21.22
C ILE A 435 17.13 -24.96 21.27
N GLN A 436 17.79 -25.70 20.38
CA GLN A 436 17.76 -27.17 20.39
C GLN A 436 18.35 -27.75 21.71
N LYS A 437 19.47 -27.22 22.19
CA LYS A 437 20.04 -27.63 23.48
C LYS A 437 19.09 -27.41 24.66
N ILE A 438 18.31 -26.30 24.64
CA ILE A 438 17.30 -26.02 25.65
C ILE A 438 16.17 -27.05 25.55
N ILE A 439 15.70 -27.38 24.34
CA ILE A 439 14.65 -28.38 24.10
C ILE A 439 15.12 -29.76 24.60
N ASP A 440 16.32 -30.21 24.22
CA ASP A 440 16.88 -31.50 24.61
C ASP A 440 17.08 -31.59 26.12
N CYS A 441 17.46 -30.48 26.76
CA CYS A 441 17.60 -30.39 28.21
C CYS A 441 16.25 -30.46 28.92
N ALA A 442 15.24 -29.73 28.44
CA ALA A 442 13.88 -29.74 28.97
C ALA A 442 13.25 -31.13 28.88
N GLN A 443 13.39 -31.81 27.74
CA GLN A 443 12.89 -33.18 27.53
C GLN A 443 13.55 -34.18 28.44
N ARG A 444 14.88 -34.12 28.59
CA ARG A 444 15.61 -35.05 29.49
C ARG A 444 15.19 -34.93 30.96
N ASN A 445 14.82 -33.74 31.39
CA ASN A 445 14.42 -33.46 32.76
C ASN A 445 12.90 -33.42 32.97
N SER A 446 12.09 -33.59 31.88
CA SER A 446 10.62 -33.51 31.91
C SER A 446 10.09 -32.19 32.50
N VAL A 447 10.74 -31.07 32.14
CA VAL A 447 10.38 -29.71 32.57
C VAL A 447 10.10 -28.84 31.35
N SER A 448 9.46 -27.66 31.55
CA SER A 448 9.20 -26.71 30.46
C SER A 448 10.49 -26.02 29.97
N LEU A 449 10.45 -25.46 28.76
CA LEU A 449 11.57 -24.67 28.24
C LEU A 449 11.88 -23.47 29.12
N TRP A 450 10.86 -22.85 29.69
CA TRP A 450 10.99 -21.73 30.61
C TRP A 450 11.68 -22.15 31.91
N GLU A 451 11.24 -23.25 32.52
CA GLU A 451 11.86 -23.80 33.75
C GLU A 451 13.32 -24.14 33.51
N THR A 452 13.66 -24.67 32.34
CA THR A 452 15.07 -24.96 31.97
C THR A 452 15.95 -23.72 31.99
N ILE A 453 15.46 -22.56 31.52
CA ILE A 453 16.23 -21.31 31.53
C ILE A 453 16.16 -20.57 32.88
N LEU A 454 15.14 -20.85 33.70
CA LEU A 454 15.10 -20.38 35.09
C LEU A 454 16.24 -20.99 35.92
N ASN A 455 16.46 -22.32 35.80
CA ASN A 455 17.38 -23.07 36.60
C ASN A 455 18.38 -23.89 35.73
N PRO A 456 19.17 -23.23 34.84
CA PRO A 456 19.97 -23.88 33.80
C PRO A 456 21.09 -24.78 34.41
N ILE A 457 21.61 -24.40 35.56
CA ILE A 457 22.68 -25.20 36.26
C ILE A 457 22.07 -26.46 36.86
N GLN A 458 20.91 -26.35 37.49
CA GLN A 458 20.20 -27.47 38.09
C GLN A 458 19.84 -28.54 37.07
N TYR A 459 19.41 -28.17 35.90
CA TYR A 459 19.02 -29.09 34.83
C TYR A 459 20.17 -29.48 33.91
N GLY A 460 21.39 -28.96 34.13
CA GLY A 460 22.58 -29.28 33.33
C GLY A 460 22.53 -28.80 31.90
N LEU A 461 22.06 -27.58 31.68
CA LEU A 461 22.03 -26.93 30.35
C LEU A 461 23.45 -26.59 29.92
N ASP A 462 23.97 -27.30 28.90
CA ASP A 462 25.34 -27.09 28.37
C ASP A 462 25.37 -26.02 27.30
N VAL A 463 25.62 -24.76 27.69
CA VAL A 463 25.84 -23.62 26.82
C VAL A 463 27.04 -22.80 27.30
N ASN A 464 27.71 -22.12 26.40
CA ASN A 464 28.84 -21.25 26.73
C ASN A 464 28.40 -20.04 27.58
N LYS A 465 29.38 -19.42 28.28
CA LYS A 465 29.14 -18.29 29.19
C LYS A 465 28.46 -17.11 28.53
N GLY A 466 28.82 -16.77 27.26
CA GLY A 466 28.21 -15.67 26.52
C GLY A 466 26.72 -15.94 26.20
N THR A 467 26.40 -17.19 25.84
CA THR A 467 25.01 -17.62 25.61
C THR A 467 24.24 -17.62 26.92
N MET A 468 24.82 -18.05 28.00
CA MET A 468 24.22 -18.04 29.35
C MET A 468 23.82 -16.59 29.74
N THR A 469 24.70 -15.61 29.51
CA THR A 469 24.41 -14.21 29.78
C THR A 469 23.18 -13.71 28.98
N LYS A 470 23.08 -14.11 27.71
CA LYS A 470 21.93 -13.75 26.88
C LYS A 470 20.62 -14.39 27.35
N LEU A 471 20.68 -15.65 27.77
CA LEU A 471 19.53 -16.34 28.36
C LEU A 471 19.12 -15.70 29.67
N PHE A 472 20.05 -15.30 30.54
CA PHE A 472 19.74 -14.58 31.77
C PHE A 472 19.08 -13.20 31.48
N ALA A 473 19.56 -12.46 30.49
CA ALA A 473 18.95 -11.18 30.09
C ALA A 473 17.50 -11.39 29.63
N PHE A 474 17.26 -12.38 28.77
CA PHE A 474 15.91 -12.73 28.32
C PHE A 474 15.01 -13.18 29.49
N ARG A 475 15.50 -14.05 30.37
CA ARG A 475 14.80 -14.48 31.57
C ARG A 475 14.41 -13.30 32.46
N THR A 476 15.34 -12.38 32.72
CA THR A 476 15.11 -11.21 33.57
C THR A 476 14.03 -10.32 32.99
N LEU A 477 14.07 -10.07 31.67
CA LEU A 477 13.07 -9.27 30.94
C LEU A 477 11.67 -9.88 31.11
N ILE A 478 11.49 -11.15 30.74
CA ILE A 478 10.18 -11.82 30.80
C ILE A 478 9.69 -11.96 32.25
N SER A 479 10.58 -12.29 33.21
CA SER A 479 10.20 -12.34 34.63
C SER A 479 9.76 -10.99 35.20
N GLY A 480 10.27 -9.87 34.68
CA GLY A 480 9.80 -8.52 34.97
C GLY A 480 8.34 -8.34 34.57
N PHE A 481 7.99 -8.70 33.36
CA PHE A 481 6.62 -8.59 32.85
C PHE A 481 5.64 -9.52 33.57
N ILE A 482 6.04 -10.75 33.86
CA ILE A 482 5.19 -11.71 34.60
C ILE A 482 4.72 -11.15 35.94
N LYS A 483 5.55 -10.41 36.65
CA LYS A 483 5.19 -9.79 37.94
C LYS A 483 4.09 -8.74 37.79
N ASN A 484 3.97 -8.14 36.61
CA ASN A 484 3.04 -7.05 36.33
C ASN A 484 1.68 -7.53 35.79
N VAL A 485 1.52 -8.83 35.49
CA VAL A 485 0.30 -9.40 34.87
C VAL A 485 -0.97 -9.12 35.65
N ALA A 486 -0.88 -9.20 36.99
CA ALA A 486 -2.02 -8.95 37.88
C ALA A 486 -2.09 -7.50 38.40
N LEU A 487 -1.12 -6.65 38.07
CA LEU A 487 -1.00 -5.29 38.58
C LEU A 487 -1.39 -4.21 37.58
N LYS A 488 -1.16 -4.49 36.28
CA LYS A 488 -1.39 -3.55 35.19
C LYS A 488 -2.49 -4.06 34.26
N ASP A 489 -3.26 -3.14 33.70
CA ASP A 489 -4.23 -3.50 32.68
C ASP A 489 -3.55 -3.95 31.37
N ALA A 490 -4.35 -4.48 30.45
CA ALA A 490 -3.85 -5.04 29.19
C ALA A 490 -3.05 -4.01 28.37
N TYR A 491 -3.49 -2.75 28.32
CA TYR A 491 -2.82 -1.71 27.54
C TYR A 491 -1.50 -1.28 28.17
N GLU A 492 -1.49 -1.00 29.48
CA GLU A 492 -0.27 -0.59 30.20
C GLU A 492 0.81 -1.65 30.12
N LEU A 493 0.46 -2.92 30.43
CA LEU A 493 1.40 -4.03 30.36
C LEU A 493 1.81 -4.35 28.91
N GLY A 494 0.87 -4.33 27.97
CA GLY A 494 1.16 -4.58 26.57
C GLY A 494 2.10 -3.54 25.98
N LYS A 495 1.92 -2.26 26.32
CA LYS A 495 2.82 -1.18 25.93
C LYS A 495 4.22 -1.39 26.49
N GLU A 496 4.36 -1.70 27.77
CA GLU A 496 5.62 -2.01 28.43
C GLU A 496 6.36 -3.17 27.73
N ILE A 497 5.64 -4.27 27.46
CA ILE A 497 6.20 -5.44 26.75
C ILE A 497 6.71 -5.04 25.37
N ILE A 498 5.93 -4.29 24.59
CA ILE A 498 6.29 -3.90 23.21
C ILE A 498 7.51 -2.97 23.19
N GLU A 499 7.58 -2.03 24.13
CA GLU A 499 8.68 -1.07 24.21
C GLU A 499 9.96 -1.72 24.75
N GLU A 500 9.91 -2.37 25.91
CA GLU A 500 11.09 -2.91 26.59
C GLU A 500 11.64 -4.19 25.95
N SER A 501 10.82 -4.98 25.26
CA SER A 501 11.31 -6.14 24.48
C SER A 501 12.15 -5.74 23.28
N GLY A 502 12.05 -4.50 22.82
CA GLY A 502 12.65 -3.98 21.59
C GLY A 502 11.82 -4.21 20.33
N LEU A 503 10.61 -4.75 20.43
CA LEU A 503 9.69 -4.94 19.28
C LEU A 503 9.36 -3.62 18.59
N SER A 504 9.02 -2.58 19.38
CA SER A 504 8.74 -1.25 18.84
C SER A 504 9.91 -0.68 18.05
N ALA A 505 11.13 -0.83 18.56
CA ALA A 505 12.34 -0.36 17.88
C ALA A 505 12.62 -1.14 16.58
N ASP A 506 12.42 -2.47 16.58
CA ASP A 506 12.58 -3.31 15.39
C ASP A 506 11.56 -2.96 14.30
N ILE A 507 10.28 -2.86 14.66
CA ILE A 507 9.19 -2.53 13.73
C ILE A 507 9.36 -1.11 13.15
N ARG A 508 9.86 -0.15 13.94
CA ARG A 508 10.07 1.24 13.52
C ARG A 508 11.40 1.48 12.80
N SER A 509 12.26 0.50 12.68
CA SER A 509 13.63 0.68 12.15
C SER A 509 13.69 0.84 10.62
N GLY A 510 12.66 0.42 9.90
CA GLY A 510 12.60 0.44 8.43
C GLY A 510 11.94 1.71 7.85
N SER A 511 12.10 1.94 6.56
CA SER A 511 11.47 3.04 5.80
C SER A 511 10.76 2.57 4.52
N GLU A 512 10.77 1.27 4.26
CA GLU A 512 10.11 0.66 3.12
C GLU A 512 8.57 0.64 3.30
N PRO A 513 7.79 0.53 2.23
CA PRO A 513 6.33 0.44 2.32
C PRO A 513 5.83 -0.67 3.26
N GLU A 514 6.52 -1.83 3.29
CA GLU A 514 6.23 -2.91 4.23
C GLU A 514 6.48 -2.52 5.69
N ASP A 515 7.56 -1.77 5.95
CA ASP A 515 7.87 -1.30 7.31
C ASP A 515 6.86 -0.26 7.78
N LEU A 516 6.36 0.58 6.87
CA LEU A 516 5.26 1.52 7.16
C LEU A 516 3.98 0.77 7.51
N ALA A 517 3.62 -0.26 6.74
CA ALA A 517 2.47 -1.10 7.03
C ALA A 517 2.59 -1.84 8.38
N ARG A 518 3.79 -2.33 8.73
CA ARG A 518 4.06 -2.95 10.04
C ARG A 518 3.90 -1.95 11.19
N ARG A 519 4.29 -0.68 11.00
CA ARG A 519 4.07 0.40 11.98
C ARG A 519 2.59 0.68 12.16
N GLU A 520 1.86 0.86 11.06
CA GLU A 520 0.40 1.06 11.10
C GLU A 520 -0.28 -0.09 11.82
N ASN A 521 0.14 -1.35 11.56
CA ASN A 521 -0.39 -2.52 12.23
C ASN A 521 -0.09 -2.52 13.74
N LEU A 522 1.12 -2.14 14.15
CA LEU A 522 1.48 -2.00 15.57
C LEU A 522 0.60 -0.96 16.26
N GLU A 523 0.41 0.19 15.64
CA GLU A 523 -0.37 1.29 16.21
C GLU A 523 -1.85 0.93 16.30
N GLU A 524 -2.35 0.26 15.29
CA GLU A 524 -3.72 -0.25 15.27
C GLU A 524 -3.93 -1.32 16.35
N PHE A 525 -2.93 -2.18 16.58
CA PHE A 525 -2.95 -3.17 17.66
C PHE A 525 -2.97 -2.50 19.04
N MET A 526 -2.16 -1.46 19.24
CA MET A 526 -2.15 -0.68 20.48
C MET A 526 -3.49 0.02 20.71
N SER A 527 -4.09 0.54 19.65
CA SER A 527 -5.44 1.13 19.69
C SER A 527 -6.49 0.10 20.09
N ALA A 528 -6.39 -1.14 19.56
CA ALA A 528 -7.29 -2.23 19.95
C ALA A 528 -7.25 -2.51 21.45
N MET A 529 -6.03 -2.63 22.00
CA MET A 529 -5.82 -2.91 23.41
C MET A 529 -6.37 -1.80 24.31
N GLN A 530 -6.10 -0.55 23.97
CA GLN A 530 -6.64 0.58 24.72
C GLN A 530 -8.16 0.59 24.68
N GLY A 531 -8.71 0.38 23.50
CA GLY A 531 -10.15 0.28 23.34
C GLY A 531 -10.81 -0.87 24.11
N PHE A 532 -10.13 -2.00 24.27
CA PHE A 532 -10.58 -3.11 25.11
C PHE A 532 -10.65 -2.69 26.59
N VAL A 533 -9.58 -2.05 27.10
CA VAL A 533 -9.52 -1.57 28.48
C VAL A 533 -10.57 -0.49 28.76
N ASP A 534 -10.65 0.52 27.88
CA ASP A 534 -11.63 1.61 28.00
C ASP A 534 -13.08 1.07 28.01
N SER A 535 -13.37 0.09 27.13
CA SER A 535 -14.69 -0.57 27.10
C SER A 535 -15.02 -1.29 28.39
N GLY A 536 -14.07 -2.10 28.88
CA GLY A 536 -14.27 -2.85 30.11
C GLY A 536 -14.56 -1.94 31.31
N ARG A 537 -13.81 -0.83 31.40
CA ARG A 537 -14.00 0.18 32.46
C ARG A 537 -15.34 0.92 32.32
N GLU A 538 -15.71 1.36 31.11
CA GLU A 538 -16.98 2.04 30.86
C GLU A 538 -18.19 1.16 31.17
N GLU A 539 -18.08 -0.15 30.93
CA GLU A 539 -19.13 -1.13 31.24
C GLU A 539 -19.12 -1.59 32.71
N GLY A 540 -18.20 -1.09 33.54
CA GLY A 540 -18.06 -1.45 34.95
C GLY A 540 -17.45 -2.84 35.18
N ARG A 541 -16.71 -3.35 34.22
CA ARG A 541 -15.99 -4.64 34.28
C ARG A 541 -14.50 -4.42 34.58
N GLU A 542 -14.21 -3.66 35.66
CA GLU A 542 -12.82 -3.31 36.04
C GLU A 542 -11.95 -4.54 36.34
N GLU A 543 -12.53 -5.66 36.73
CA GLU A 543 -11.83 -6.90 37.04
C GLU A 543 -11.43 -7.71 35.79
N ASN A 544 -11.94 -7.35 34.59
CA ASN A 544 -11.76 -8.11 33.33
C ASN A 544 -11.08 -7.25 32.25
N VAL A 545 -10.04 -6.52 32.58
CA VAL A 545 -9.29 -5.65 31.65
C VAL A 545 -7.80 -5.98 31.60
N TYR A 546 -7.42 -7.15 32.13
CA TYR A 546 -6.04 -7.61 32.17
C TYR A 546 -5.59 -8.27 30.86
N LEU A 547 -4.30 -8.49 30.73
CA LEU A 547 -3.69 -9.08 29.53
C LEU A 547 -4.26 -10.47 29.20
N THR A 548 -4.57 -11.27 30.24
CA THR A 548 -5.18 -12.60 30.09
C THR A 548 -6.57 -12.54 29.46
N ASP A 549 -7.38 -11.53 29.83
CA ASP A 549 -8.73 -11.35 29.30
C ASP A 549 -8.68 -10.89 27.84
N TYR A 550 -7.75 -9.98 27.52
CA TYR A 550 -7.50 -9.57 26.13
C TYR A 550 -7.06 -10.74 25.24
N LEU A 551 -6.17 -11.63 25.74
CA LEU A 551 -5.76 -12.81 25.01
C LEU A 551 -6.90 -13.80 24.77
N GLN A 552 -7.86 -13.92 25.68
CA GLN A 552 -9.07 -14.73 25.47
C GLN A 552 -9.93 -14.13 24.34
N GLU A 553 -10.11 -12.82 24.31
CA GLU A 553 -10.83 -12.13 23.22
C GLU A 553 -10.14 -12.37 21.87
N VAL A 554 -8.81 -12.19 21.83
CA VAL A 554 -8.01 -12.44 20.62
C VAL A 554 -8.04 -13.91 20.16
N ALA A 555 -8.03 -14.86 21.09
CA ALA A 555 -8.08 -16.29 20.76
C ALA A 555 -9.41 -16.68 20.09
N LEU A 556 -10.53 -16.12 20.57
CA LEU A 556 -11.84 -16.29 19.93
C LEU A 556 -11.86 -15.72 18.50
N TYR A 557 -11.07 -14.68 18.23
CA TYR A 557 -10.97 -14.10 16.89
C TYR A 557 -10.21 -15.00 15.89
N THR A 558 -9.17 -15.71 16.34
CA THR A 558 -8.35 -16.54 15.44
C THR A 558 -9.00 -17.88 15.05
N ASP A 559 -9.94 -18.39 15.83
CA ASP A 559 -10.62 -19.65 15.52
C ASP A 559 -11.75 -19.47 14.49
N ALA A 560 -12.39 -18.31 14.46
CA ALA A 560 -13.42 -17.98 13.46
C ALA A 560 -12.86 -17.83 12.02
N ASP A 561 -11.55 -17.63 11.87
CA ASP A 561 -10.89 -17.51 10.55
C ASP A 561 -10.57 -18.86 9.88
N LYS A 562 -10.83 -20.00 10.54
CA LYS A 562 -10.42 -21.34 10.08
C LYS A 562 -11.47 -22.13 9.31
N GLU A 563 -12.70 -21.64 9.23
CA GLU A 563 -13.75 -22.34 8.50
C GLU A 563 -13.70 -22.05 7.00
N ASP A 564 -13.15 -22.98 6.22
CA ASP A 564 -13.34 -23.12 4.78
C ASP A 564 -14.80 -23.60 4.54
N ASP A 565 -15.72 -22.64 4.49
CA ASP A 565 -17.11 -22.91 4.18
C ASP A 565 -17.47 -22.13 2.89
N ASP A 566 -18.19 -22.80 1.98
CA ASP A 566 -18.71 -22.22 0.72
C ASP A 566 -19.82 -21.16 0.94
N THR A 567 -20.03 -20.71 2.17
CA THR A 567 -21.01 -19.70 2.50
C THR A 567 -20.65 -18.34 1.87
N PRO A 568 -21.64 -17.59 1.34
CA PRO A 568 -21.43 -16.24 0.85
C PRO A 568 -20.87 -15.33 1.96
N LYS A 569 -19.71 -14.71 1.72
CA LYS A 569 -18.96 -13.88 2.69
C LYS A 569 -18.77 -12.47 2.16
N VAL A 570 -18.88 -11.45 3.04
CA VAL A 570 -18.51 -10.07 2.72
C VAL A 570 -17.03 -9.99 2.38
N THR A 571 -16.70 -9.31 1.30
CA THR A 571 -15.31 -9.19 0.84
C THR A 571 -14.67 -7.90 1.36
N LEU A 572 -13.59 -8.01 2.14
CA LEU A 572 -12.77 -6.91 2.62
C LEU A 572 -11.47 -6.86 1.83
N MET A 573 -11.11 -5.70 1.26
CA MET A 573 -9.87 -5.56 0.50
C MET A 573 -9.42 -4.10 0.36
N THR A 574 -8.15 -3.90 -0.02
CA THR A 574 -7.71 -2.58 -0.45
C THR A 574 -8.33 -2.21 -1.80
N ILE A 575 -8.48 -0.91 -2.05
CA ILE A 575 -8.99 -0.41 -3.34
C ILE A 575 -8.13 -0.91 -4.51
N HIS A 576 -6.81 -1.01 -4.33
CA HIS A 576 -5.91 -1.55 -5.37
C HIS A 576 -6.23 -3.01 -5.72
N ALA A 577 -6.57 -3.82 -4.73
CA ALA A 577 -6.95 -5.23 -4.95
C ALA A 577 -8.32 -5.38 -5.63
N ALA A 578 -9.18 -4.36 -5.53
CA ALA A 578 -10.50 -4.35 -6.14
C ALA A 578 -10.48 -4.04 -7.65
N LYS A 579 -9.34 -3.60 -8.21
CA LYS A 579 -9.24 -3.36 -9.65
C LYS A 579 -9.51 -4.64 -10.45
N GLY A 580 -10.42 -4.53 -11.43
CA GLY A 580 -10.88 -5.68 -12.23
C GLY A 580 -12.05 -6.46 -11.63
N LEU A 581 -12.42 -6.20 -10.36
CA LEU A 581 -13.60 -6.82 -9.72
C LEU A 581 -14.83 -5.91 -9.81
N GLU A 582 -16.02 -6.48 -9.49
CA GLU A 582 -17.30 -5.77 -9.45
C GLU A 582 -18.21 -6.39 -8.40
N PHE A 583 -19.04 -5.56 -7.76
CA PHE A 583 -19.92 -5.97 -6.67
C PHE A 583 -21.24 -5.19 -6.72
N PRO A 584 -22.38 -5.81 -6.43
CA PRO A 584 -23.65 -5.10 -6.32
C PRO A 584 -23.61 -3.92 -5.35
N THR A 585 -22.96 -4.08 -4.20
CA THR A 585 -22.84 -3.04 -3.17
C THR A 585 -21.39 -2.86 -2.74
N VAL A 586 -20.91 -1.61 -2.76
CA VAL A 586 -19.56 -1.24 -2.36
C VAL A 586 -19.59 -0.17 -1.27
N PHE A 587 -18.85 -0.42 -0.19
CA PHE A 587 -18.52 0.56 0.82
C PHE A 587 -17.08 1.03 0.59
N VAL A 588 -16.87 2.34 0.49
CA VAL A 588 -15.54 2.96 0.46
C VAL A 588 -15.35 3.66 1.78
N VAL A 589 -14.46 3.14 2.63
CA VAL A 589 -14.32 3.54 4.02
C VAL A 589 -13.04 4.32 4.28
N GLY A 590 -13.03 5.16 5.32
CA GLY A 590 -11.87 5.95 5.72
C GLY A 590 -11.53 7.07 4.74
N LEU A 591 -12.53 7.76 4.21
CA LEU A 591 -12.36 8.94 3.36
C LEU A 591 -11.97 10.17 4.19
N GLU A 592 -10.71 10.19 4.66
CA GLU A 592 -10.15 11.19 5.56
C GLU A 592 -8.84 11.75 4.98
N GLU A 593 -8.56 13.03 5.23
CA GLU A 593 -7.23 13.58 5.00
C GLU A 593 -6.19 12.76 5.77
N ASN A 594 -4.99 12.59 5.23
CA ASN A 594 -3.92 11.76 5.79
C ASN A 594 -4.16 10.23 5.79
N ILE A 595 -5.28 9.78 5.21
CA ILE A 595 -5.53 8.36 4.89
C ILE A 595 -5.81 8.23 3.40
N PHE A 596 -6.82 8.93 2.92
CA PHE A 596 -7.25 8.94 1.52
C PHE A 596 -7.70 10.36 1.12
N PRO A 597 -6.76 11.20 0.59
CA PRO A 597 -5.44 10.85 0.06
C PRO A 597 -4.39 10.54 1.12
N SER A 598 -3.38 9.73 0.72
CA SER A 598 -2.21 9.42 1.53
C SER A 598 -1.40 10.70 1.84
N PRO A 599 -0.80 10.85 3.05
CA PRO A 599 0.06 11.99 3.37
C PRO A 599 1.23 12.15 2.39
N MET A 600 1.76 11.05 1.87
CA MET A 600 2.88 11.06 0.91
C MET A 600 2.48 11.71 -0.41
N SER A 601 1.23 11.52 -0.83
CA SER A 601 0.70 12.06 -2.09
C SER A 601 0.28 13.53 -2.00
N ALA A 602 0.13 14.08 -0.78
CA ALA A 602 -0.43 15.41 -0.56
C ALA A 602 0.43 16.56 -1.15
N SER A 603 1.73 16.34 -1.34
CA SER A 603 2.68 17.35 -1.82
C SER A 603 2.81 17.45 -3.34
N SER A 604 2.29 16.47 -4.09
CA SER A 604 2.44 16.37 -5.54
C SER A 604 1.08 16.36 -6.24
N LYS A 605 0.85 17.32 -7.15
CA LYS A 605 -0.37 17.37 -7.97
C LYS A 605 -0.59 16.06 -8.73
N ARG A 606 0.49 15.47 -9.28
CA ARG A 606 0.44 14.21 -10.01
C ARG A 606 -0.02 13.05 -9.13
N GLU A 607 0.47 12.98 -7.90
CA GLU A 607 0.11 11.94 -6.94
C GLU A 607 -1.32 12.12 -6.41
N ILE A 608 -1.77 13.37 -6.17
CA ILE A 608 -3.16 13.65 -5.83
C ILE A 608 -4.11 13.24 -6.97
N GLU A 609 -3.73 13.46 -8.23
CA GLU A 609 -4.50 12.98 -9.37
C GLU A 609 -4.56 11.44 -9.42
N GLU A 610 -3.50 10.74 -9.01
CA GLU A 610 -3.49 9.28 -8.91
C GLU A 610 -4.39 8.78 -7.77
N GLU A 611 -4.34 9.41 -6.59
CA GLU A 611 -5.25 9.10 -5.48
C GLU A 611 -6.72 9.34 -5.89
N ARG A 612 -7.00 10.40 -6.70
CA ARG A 612 -8.35 10.62 -7.23
C ARG A 612 -8.78 9.51 -8.20
N ARG A 613 -7.87 9.00 -9.05
CA ARG A 613 -8.12 7.82 -9.89
C ARG A 613 -8.37 6.58 -9.02
N LEU A 614 -7.70 6.46 -7.90
CA LEU A 614 -7.93 5.36 -6.96
C LEU A 614 -9.36 5.42 -6.40
N LEU A 615 -9.87 6.60 -6.04
CA LEU A 615 -11.26 6.76 -5.62
C LEU A 615 -12.24 6.48 -6.78
N TYR A 616 -11.93 6.92 -8.00
CA TYR A 616 -12.70 6.57 -9.18
C TYR A 616 -12.78 5.05 -9.38
N VAL A 617 -11.65 4.35 -9.22
CA VAL A 617 -11.64 2.87 -9.26
C VAL A 617 -12.57 2.31 -8.21
N ALA A 618 -12.51 2.78 -6.96
CA ALA A 618 -13.35 2.28 -5.87
C ALA A 618 -14.84 2.40 -6.17
N ILE A 619 -15.29 3.59 -6.59
CA ILE A 619 -16.70 3.88 -6.90
C ILE A 619 -17.19 3.05 -8.07
N THR A 620 -16.38 2.92 -9.12
CA THR A 620 -16.75 2.16 -10.33
C THR A 620 -16.72 0.64 -10.14
N ARG A 621 -16.41 0.15 -8.92
CA ARG A 621 -16.65 -1.27 -8.57
C ARG A 621 -18.10 -1.55 -8.22
N ALA A 622 -18.89 -0.53 -7.87
CA ALA A 622 -20.29 -0.67 -7.52
C ALA A 622 -21.17 -0.82 -8.77
N GLU A 623 -22.07 -1.78 -8.70
CA GLU A 623 -23.12 -1.97 -9.71
C GLU A 623 -24.36 -1.15 -9.35
N ARG A 624 -24.88 -1.27 -8.09
CA ARG A 624 -26.15 -0.72 -7.63
C ARG A 624 -26.00 0.31 -6.51
N HIS A 625 -25.25 -0.02 -5.45
CA HIS A 625 -25.11 0.81 -4.27
C HIS A 625 -23.66 1.16 -3.99
N CYS A 626 -23.39 2.45 -3.80
CA CYS A 626 -22.09 2.97 -3.40
C CYS A 626 -22.25 3.82 -2.16
N ILE A 627 -21.57 3.41 -1.05
CA ILE A 627 -21.64 4.07 0.24
C ILE A 627 -20.23 4.54 0.61
N LEU A 628 -20.09 5.82 0.94
CA LEU A 628 -18.86 6.46 1.37
C LEU A 628 -18.93 6.73 2.86
N THR A 629 -17.84 6.45 3.60
CA THR A 629 -17.75 6.76 5.04
C THR A 629 -16.42 7.39 5.39
N ASN A 630 -16.39 8.13 6.48
CA ASN A 630 -15.19 8.60 7.14
C ASN A 630 -15.38 8.60 8.64
N ALA A 631 -14.29 8.57 9.42
CA ALA A 631 -14.29 8.78 10.85
C ALA A 631 -13.61 10.12 11.18
N LYS A 632 -14.27 10.97 11.97
CA LYS A 632 -13.71 12.25 12.44
C LYS A 632 -12.56 12.06 13.41
N ASN A 633 -12.64 11.01 14.25
CA ASN A 633 -11.65 10.67 15.24
C ASN A 633 -11.16 9.24 15.02
N ARG A 634 -9.88 9.09 14.86
CA ARG A 634 -9.23 7.78 14.67
C ARG A 634 -8.01 7.68 15.56
N PHE A 635 -7.84 6.56 16.23
CA PHE A 635 -6.66 6.35 17.03
C PHE A 635 -5.49 5.90 16.11
N ARG A 636 -4.48 6.78 16.01
CA ARG A 636 -3.28 6.52 15.21
C ARG A 636 -2.05 7.07 15.94
N TYR A 637 -0.91 6.42 15.78
CA TYR A 637 0.39 6.86 16.33
C TYR A 637 0.38 7.01 17.86
N GLY A 638 -0.39 6.17 18.57
CA GLY A 638 -0.50 6.22 20.04
C GLY A 638 -1.32 7.39 20.57
N SER A 639 -2.08 8.09 19.71
CA SER A 639 -2.94 9.21 20.10
C SER A 639 -4.20 9.28 19.26
N MET A 640 -5.25 9.86 19.83
CA MET A 640 -6.47 10.18 19.08
C MET A 640 -6.15 11.31 18.11
N GLN A 641 -6.33 11.04 16.81
CA GLN A 641 -6.18 12.03 15.75
C GLN A 641 -7.55 12.48 15.28
N VAL A 642 -7.67 13.78 15.02
CA VAL A 642 -8.87 14.38 14.44
C VAL A 642 -8.52 14.76 13.03
N ASP A 643 -9.05 14.02 12.07
CA ASP A 643 -8.83 14.29 10.65
C ASP A 643 -10.10 14.92 10.03
N ASN A 644 -9.87 15.79 9.05
CA ASN A 644 -10.95 16.34 8.23
C ASN A 644 -11.43 15.28 7.24
N PRO A 645 -12.69 15.34 6.78
CA PRO A 645 -13.14 14.56 5.65
C PRO A 645 -12.24 14.77 4.43
N SER A 646 -12.07 13.73 3.63
CA SER A 646 -11.25 13.77 2.43
C SER A 646 -11.65 14.92 1.50
N ARG A 647 -10.65 15.65 0.98
CA ARG A 647 -10.85 16.71 -0.02
C ARG A 647 -11.60 16.23 -1.25
N PHE A 648 -11.52 14.95 -1.58
CA PHE A 648 -12.18 14.35 -2.73
C PHE A 648 -13.71 14.37 -2.64
N LEU A 649 -14.27 14.47 -1.44
CA LEU A 649 -15.72 14.64 -1.26
C LEU A 649 -16.23 15.94 -1.86
N ASN A 650 -15.37 16.97 -1.94
CA ASN A 650 -15.70 18.25 -2.59
C ASN A 650 -15.62 18.20 -4.13
N ASP A 651 -15.01 17.15 -4.68
CA ASP A 651 -14.85 16.99 -6.13
C ASP A 651 -16.09 16.37 -6.78
N PHE A 652 -17.06 15.90 -5.98
CA PHE A 652 -18.32 15.40 -6.49
C PHE A 652 -19.32 16.52 -6.73
N ASP A 653 -20.17 16.34 -7.74
CA ASP A 653 -21.36 17.15 -7.89
C ASP A 653 -22.31 16.91 -6.69
N PRO A 654 -22.67 17.94 -5.90
CA PRO A 654 -23.55 17.79 -4.74
C PRO A 654 -24.93 17.18 -5.07
N ALA A 655 -25.39 17.33 -6.31
CA ALA A 655 -26.64 16.75 -6.75
C ALA A 655 -26.63 15.21 -6.79
N LEU A 656 -25.43 14.60 -6.87
CA LEU A 656 -25.23 13.15 -7.05
C LEU A 656 -24.89 12.43 -5.75
N ILE A 657 -24.68 13.15 -4.66
CA ILE A 657 -24.43 12.59 -3.32
C ILE A 657 -25.62 12.88 -2.42
N HIS A 658 -26.00 11.89 -1.65
CA HIS A 658 -26.91 12.03 -0.52
C HIS A 658 -26.09 11.98 0.78
N VAL A 659 -26.08 13.11 1.49
CA VAL A 659 -25.42 13.18 2.80
C VAL A 659 -26.45 12.86 3.87
N GLU A 660 -26.22 11.78 4.59
CA GLU A 660 -27.05 11.43 5.74
C GLU A 660 -26.50 12.16 6.98
N ASP A 661 -26.88 13.44 7.13
CA ASP A 661 -26.55 14.24 8.30
C ASP A 661 -27.40 13.79 9.48
N GLU A 662 -26.75 13.58 10.62
CA GLU A 662 -27.42 13.23 11.88
C GLU A 662 -28.47 14.26 12.33
N ALA A 663 -28.37 15.51 11.85
CA ALA A 663 -29.28 16.59 12.19
C ALA A 663 -30.62 16.55 11.42
N ASN A 664 -30.69 15.92 10.24
CA ASN A 664 -31.89 15.95 9.39
C ASN A 664 -32.93 14.86 9.70
N SER A 665 -32.59 13.84 10.50
CA SER A 665 -33.53 12.75 10.78
C SER A 665 -34.47 13.00 11.98
N ALA A 666 -34.23 14.02 12.80
CA ALA A 666 -34.99 14.24 14.05
C ALA A 666 -35.87 15.50 14.10
N PHE A 667 -35.59 16.54 13.27
CA PHE A 667 -36.41 17.76 13.23
C PHE A 667 -36.38 18.35 11.82
N GLY A 668 -37.49 18.42 11.14
CA GLY A 668 -37.63 19.15 9.88
C GLY A 668 -37.31 20.62 10.07
N GLY A 669 -36.25 21.11 9.51
CA GLY A 669 -35.90 22.52 9.52
C GLY A 669 -34.43 22.78 9.22
N GLU A 670 -34.23 23.48 8.12
CA GLU A 670 -33.03 24.19 7.70
C GLU A 670 -31.73 23.41 7.46
N ARG A 671 -31.29 23.40 6.20
CA ARG A 671 -29.96 22.96 5.78
C ARG A 671 -28.88 23.64 6.62
N ARG A 672 -28.25 22.91 7.53
CA ARG A 672 -26.95 23.31 8.07
C ARG A 672 -25.94 23.20 6.95
N LYS A 673 -25.27 24.33 6.63
CA LYS A 673 -24.14 24.38 5.69
C LYS A 673 -23.07 23.42 6.14
N MET A 674 -22.56 22.61 5.24
CA MET A 674 -21.42 21.74 5.50
C MET A 674 -20.18 22.59 5.86
N PRO A 675 -19.23 22.07 6.66
CA PRO A 675 -18.04 22.83 7.06
C PRO A 675 -17.25 23.45 5.90
N TRP A 676 -17.42 22.95 4.67
CA TRP A 676 -16.82 23.48 3.45
C TRP A 676 -17.66 24.55 2.74
N ASP A 677 -18.91 24.78 3.11
CA ASP A 677 -19.74 25.85 2.53
C ASP A 677 -19.34 27.26 3.03
N GLU A 678 -18.58 27.37 4.12
CA GLU A 678 -18.13 28.64 4.66
C GLU A 678 -16.97 29.27 3.88
N ASP A 679 -16.14 28.48 3.20
CA ASP A 679 -15.01 29.00 2.43
C ASP A 679 -15.41 29.61 1.08
N ASN A 680 -16.59 29.28 0.54
CA ASN A 680 -17.05 29.84 -0.75
C ASN A 680 -17.82 31.16 -0.62
N SER A 681 -18.32 31.51 0.58
CA SER A 681 -19.00 32.79 0.80
C SER A 681 -18.04 33.96 1.03
N SER A 682 -16.80 33.70 1.46
CA SER A 682 -15.77 34.73 1.64
C SER A 682 -15.04 35.14 0.34
N ARG A 683 -15.12 34.34 -0.74
CA ARG A 683 -14.53 34.71 -2.03
C ARG A 683 -15.35 35.70 -2.86
N ASN A 684 -16.65 35.88 -2.57
CA ASN A 684 -17.50 36.83 -3.29
C ASN A 684 -17.68 38.23 -2.64
N ALA A 685 -17.09 38.45 -1.45
CA ALA A 685 -17.22 39.71 -0.73
C ALA A 685 -16.07 40.71 -0.96
N TRP A 686 -15.02 40.37 -1.74
CA TRP A 686 -13.85 41.23 -1.96
C TRP A 686 -13.70 41.76 -3.39
N GLY A 687 -14.79 41.83 -4.12
CA GLY A 687 -14.83 42.38 -5.47
C GLY A 687 -15.59 43.68 -5.61
N ARG A 688 -15.21 44.75 -4.92
CA ARG A 688 -15.47 46.16 -5.26
C ARG A 688 -14.84 47.11 -4.22
N ASN A 689 -13.59 47.51 -4.45
CA ASN A 689 -13.27 48.94 -4.50
C ASN A 689 -11.84 49.15 -4.99
N ARG A 690 -11.74 50.05 -5.94
CA ARG A 690 -10.53 50.56 -6.60
C ARG A 690 -9.59 51.25 -5.63
N SER A 691 -8.28 51.09 -5.84
CA SER A 691 -7.41 52.21 -6.20
C SER A 691 -6.03 51.65 -6.61
N GLU A 692 -5.57 52.15 -7.74
CA GLU A 692 -4.23 52.02 -8.29
C GLU A 692 -3.23 52.56 -7.28
N ASP A 693 -2.13 51.84 -7.01
CA ASP A 693 -0.76 52.33 -7.15
C ASP A 693 0.26 51.41 -6.48
N ASN A 694 1.41 51.25 -7.19
CA ASN A 694 2.70 50.81 -6.71
C ASN A 694 2.99 49.30 -6.62
N PHE A 695 3.36 48.77 -7.78
CA PHE A 695 4.29 47.65 -7.88
C PHE A 695 5.70 48.09 -7.39
N ARG A 696 6.19 47.47 -6.33
CA ARG A 696 7.60 47.28 -6.06
C ARG A 696 7.90 45.80 -5.98
N GLU A 697 8.75 45.37 -6.89
CA GLU A 697 9.38 44.04 -6.90
C GLU A 697 10.08 43.77 -5.58
N TYR A 698 9.76 42.61 -4.99
CA TYR A 698 10.48 42.06 -3.88
C TYR A 698 10.99 40.67 -4.29
N GLU A 699 12.28 40.51 -4.50
CA GLU A 699 12.93 39.21 -4.65
C GLU A 699 12.97 38.52 -3.29
N PRO A 700 12.53 37.25 -3.19
CA PRO A 700 12.78 36.47 -1.99
C PRO A 700 14.07 35.68 -2.10
N ASN A 701 14.90 35.84 -1.09
CA ASN A 701 16.10 35.08 -0.81
C ASN A 701 15.86 33.56 -0.83
N LYS A 702 16.80 32.88 -1.46
CA LYS A 702 16.93 31.42 -1.53
C LYS A 702 17.06 30.81 -0.15
N ALA A 703 16.11 30.00 0.26
CA ALA A 703 16.29 28.96 1.27
C ALA A 703 16.13 27.60 0.57
N TYR A 704 17.18 26.79 0.62
CA TYR A 704 17.25 25.44 0.09
C TYR A 704 16.29 24.51 0.82
N THR A 705 15.31 23.93 0.15
CA THR A 705 14.71 22.64 0.53
C THR A 705 14.60 21.82 -0.74
N GLY A 706 15.50 20.86 -0.87
CA GLY A 706 15.52 19.94 -1.99
C GLY A 706 14.51 18.83 -1.81
N SER A 707 13.67 18.67 -2.80
CA SER A 707 13.18 17.38 -3.30
C SER A 707 12.44 17.65 -4.61
N ARG A 708 13.11 17.39 -5.73
CA ARG A 708 12.47 17.38 -7.05
C ARG A 708 11.88 15.99 -7.31
N PRO A 709 10.69 15.90 -7.91
CA PRO A 709 10.07 14.62 -8.26
C PRO A 709 10.86 13.90 -9.37
N TRP A 710 11.00 12.61 -9.23
CA TRP A 710 11.78 11.70 -10.07
C TRP A 710 11.40 11.65 -11.57
N GLY A 711 10.30 12.25 -11.98
CA GLY A 711 9.78 12.10 -13.35
C GLY A 711 10.25 13.12 -14.37
N GLN A 712 10.79 14.27 -13.98
CA GLN A 712 11.10 15.34 -14.94
C GLN A 712 12.51 15.32 -15.53
N GLU A 713 13.50 14.74 -14.81
CA GLU A 713 14.88 14.71 -15.32
C GLU A 713 15.11 13.64 -16.41
N TYR A 714 14.34 12.58 -16.42
CA TYR A 714 14.46 11.51 -17.45
C TYR A 714 13.89 11.90 -18.82
N ARG A 715 13.03 12.91 -18.90
CA ARG A 715 12.50 13.40 -20.20
C ARG A 715 13.57 14.06 -21.08
N GLN A 716 14.63 14.59 -20.49
CA GLN A 716 15.72 15.23 -21.25
C GLN A 716 16.75 14.23 -21.79
N MET A 717 16.88 13.03 -21.18
CA MET A 717 17.80 12.01 -21.68
C MET A 717 17.27 11.23 -22.90
N GLY A 718 15.96 10.94 -22.94
CA GLY A 718 15.36 10.21 -24.08
C GLY A 718 15.45 10.97 -25.41
N SER A 719 15.48 12.30 -25.40
CA SER A 719 15.55 13.11 -26.62
C SER A 719 16.98 13.34 -27.18
N ARG A 720 18.02 13.03 -26.40
CA ARG A 720 19.41 13.20 -26.85
C ARG A 720 19.96 12.02 -27.66
N TRP A 721 19.27 10.85 -27.61
CA TRP A 721 19.73 9.64 -28.30
C TRP A 721 19.17 9.43 -29.70
N GLN A 722 18.25 10.28 -30.15
CA GLN A 722 17.65 10.12 -31.49
C GLN A 722 18.40 10.84 -32.62
N ASN A 723 19.50 11.60 -32.38
CA ASN A 723 20.17 12.41 -33.39
C ASN A 723 21.68 12.24 -33.46
N SER A 724 22.25 11.04 -33.37
CA SER A 724 23.66 10.83 -33.73
C SER A 724 23.85 9.57 -34.57
N ASN A 725 23.84 9.75 -35.88
CA ASN A 725 24.37 8.78 -36.84
C ASN A 725 25.92 8.75 -36.75
N PRO A 726 26.55 7.58 -36.82
CA PRO A 726 28.00 7.46 -36.69
C PRO A 726 28.70 7.76 -38.02
N VAL A 727 29.58 8.74 -38.00
CA VAL A 727 30.60 8.88 -39.06
C VAL A 727 31.87 8.18 -38.56
N ALA A 728 32.31 7.18 -39.32
CA ALA A 728 33.55 6.50 -39.15
C ALA A 728 34.76 7.42 -39.42
N SER A 729 35.76 7.46 -38.53
CA SER A 729 37.15 7.77 -38.93
C SER A 729 38.16 7.25 -37.94
N GLN A 730 38.92 6.27 -38.41
CA GLN A 730 40.36 6.04 -38.37
C GLN A 730 41.11 6.17 -37.03
N PHE A 731 41.65 5.03 -36.67
CA PHE A 731 42.75 4.80 -35.71
C PHE A 731 43.99 5.63 -36.01
N ARG A 732 44.60 6.28 -34.97
CA ARG A 732 46.02 6.47 -34.81
C ARG A 732 46.39 6.29 -33.36
N ALA A 733 47.34 5.41 -33.11
CA ALA A 733 47.98 5.16 -31.83
C ALA A 733 49.09 6.21 -31.60
N ASP A 734 49.20 6.69 -30.34
CA ASP A 734 50.40 7.29 -29.83
C ASP A 734 50.50 7.21 -28.29
N PRO A 735 51.68 7.43 -27.67
CA PRO A 735 52.32 6.43 -26.82
C PRO A 735 52.26 6.73 -25.30
N LYS A 736 52.51 5.70 -24.50
CA LYS A 736 52.57 5.70 -23.03
C LYS A 736 53.55 6.73 -22.46
N PRO A 737 53.21 7.52 -21.43
CA PRO A 737 54.16 8.19 -20.59
C PRO A 737 54.61 7.35 -19.38
N LYS A 738 55.91 7.48 -19.08
CA LYS A 738 56.67 6.81 -18.03
C LYS A 738 56.19 7.20 -16.62
N ILE A 739 56.14 6.21 -15.73
CA ILE A 739 55.90 6.33 -14.29
C ILE A 739 57.17 6.90 -13.64
N THR A 740 57.06 8.02 -12.92
CA THR A 740 58.05 8.49 -11.95
C THR A 740 57.44 8.33 -10.56
N GLU A 741 58.10 7.54 -9.74
CA GLU A 741 57.79 7.34 -8.33
C GLU A 741 57.84 8.67 -7.56
N ARG A 742 56.78 9.04 -6.89
CA ARG A 742 56.72 10.05 -5.82
C ARG A 742 56.43 9.39 -4.50
N LYS A 743 57.31 9.66 -3.52
CA LYS A 743 57.24 9.20 -2.12
C LYS A 743 55.86 9.54 -1.49
N ARG A 744 55.34 8.57 -0.75
CA ARG A 744 54.15 8.72 0.10
C ARG A 744 54.41 9.71 1.24
N PRO A 745 53.46 10.62 1.57
CA PRO A 745 53.44 11.30 2.86
C PRO A 745 52.94 10.34 3.94
N GLU A 746 53.48 10.45 5.13
CA GLU A 746 53.07 9.68 6.32
C GLU A 746 51.59 9.90 6.67
N ALA A 747 50.88 8.81 6.98
CA ALA A 747 49.50 8.82 7.35
C ALA A 747 49.28 9.50 8.70
N ALA A 748 48.32 10.42 8.76
CA ALA A 748 47.81 11.01 9.98
C ALA A 748 47.20 9.92 10.88
N VAL A 749 47.57 9.92 12.16
CA VAL A 749 47.14 8.94 13.15
C VAL A 749 45.70 9.24 13.55
N ASP A 750 44.82 8.24 13.40
CA ASP A 750 43.42 8.26 13.85
C ASP A 750 43.36 8.55 15.38
N PRO A 751 42.68 9.61 15.84
CA PRO A 751 42.58 9.97 17.24
C PRO A 751 41.84 8.98 18.13
N PHE A 752 41.18 7.95 17.54
CA PHE A 752 40.44 6.91 18.27
C PHE A 752 41.16 5.55 18.31
N SER A 753 42.43 5.48 17.88
CA SER A 753 43.18 4.22 17.94
C SER A 753 43.46 3.77 19.37
N GLU A 754 43.55 2.45 19.59
CA GLU A 754 43.90 1.83 20.89
C GLU A 754 45.20 2.39 21.52
N ARG A 755 46.11 2.90 20.71
CA ARG A 755 47.38 3.54 21.14
C ARG A 755 47.15 4.92 21.75
N ALA A 756 46.13 5.67 21.25
CA ALA A 756 45.73 6.96 21.81
C ALA A 756 45.06 6.81 23.18
N LYS A 757 44.23 5.77 23.34
CA LYS A 757 43.58 5.44 24.61
C LYS A 757 44.58 5.06 25.70
N ARG A 758 45.64 4.32 25.38
CA ARG A 758 46.68 3.95 26.34
C ARG A 758 47.56 5.15 26.77
N ARG A 759 47.73 6.17 25.92
CA ARG A 759 48.45 7.39 26.26
C ARG A 759 47.66 8.30 27.22
N LEU A 760 46.35 8.40 27.03
CA LEU A 760 45.43 9.17 27.88
C LEU A 760 45.28 8.57 29.31
N ILE A 761 45.43 7.26 29.46
CA ILE A 761 45.38 6.57 30.75
C ILE A 761 46.70 6.75 31.54
N ALA A 762 47.83 6.99 30.84
CA ALA A 762 49.14 7.18 31.46
C ALA A 762 49.36 8.62 31.99
N GLU A 763 48.53 9.60 31.58
CA GLU A 763 48.68 11.03 31.97
C GLU A 763 47.73 11.47 33.09
N GLY A 764 47.11 10.58 33.86
CA GLY A 764 46.49 10.86 35.16
C GLY A 764 45.33 11.88 35.18
N GLY A 765 44.54 12.01 34.13
CA GLY A 765 43.43 12.96 34.10
C GLY A 765 42.18 12.46 34.84
N ASN A 766 41.88 13.05 35.96
CA ASN A 766 40.64 12.82 36.74
C ASN A 766 39.40 13.33 36.03
N PHE A 767 38.57 12.41 35.56
CA PHE A 767 37.19 12.76 35.07
C PHE A 767 36.25 12.91 36.27
N LYS A 768 35.96 14.14 36.68
CA LYS A 768 34.82 14.45 37.54
C LYS A 768 33.52 14.52 36.68
N ARG A 769 32.51 13.77 37.08
CA ARG A 769 31.14 13.86 36.58
C ARG A 769 30.65 15.29 36.68
N LEU A 770 30.26 15.89 35.53
CA LEU A 770 29.40 17.08 35.50
C LEU A 770 27.95 16.62 35.62
N SER A 771 27.42 16.71 36.83
CA SER A 771 25.99 16.80 37.07
C SER A 771 25.72 18.18 37.66
N SER A 772 24.66 18.82 37.16
CA SER A 772 23.96 19.97 37.70
C SER A 772 24.75 21.33 37.74
N ALA A 773 24.30 22.24 36.94
CA ALA A 773 23.84 23.59 37.30
C ALA A 773 23.88 24.52 36.06
N ILE A 774 22.73 24.79 35.47
CA ILE A 774 22.49 26.10 34.85
C ILE A 774 21.15 26.58 35.39
N THR A 775 21.23 27.45 36.40
CA THR A 775 20.13 28.32 36.76
C THR A 775 20.48 29.74 36.34
N ASN A 776 19.47 30.40 35.75
CA ASN A 776 19.25 31.84 35.64
C ASN A 776 19.98 32.65 34.56
N GLY A 777 19.14 33.21 33.72
CA GLY A 777 19.43 34.36 32.86
C GLY A 777 18.31 34.54 31.83
N GLY A 778 17.21 35.20 32.26
CA GLY A 778 15.97 35.31 31.47
C GLY A 778 16.07 36.23 30.25
N ARG A 779 15.18 35.94 29.31
CA ARG A 779 14.34 36.92 28.58
C ARG A 779 13.20 36.19 27.91
N THR A 780 12.00 36.47 28.35
CA THR A 780 10.71 36.07 27.84
C THR A 780 10.49 36.56 26.42
N LEU A 781 10.17 35.65 25.53
CA LEU A 781 9.35 35.92 24.34
C LEU A 781 8.22 34.87 24.34
N SER A 782 7.04 35.36 24.65
CA SER A 782 5.80 34.65 24.66
C SER A 782 5.42 34.22 23.24
N THR A 783 5.42 32.94 23.01
CA THR A 783 4.60 32.32 21.97
C THR A 783 3.63 31.39 22.66
N GLU A 784 2.39 31.81 22.66
CA GLU A 784 1.27 31.02 23.14
C GLU A 784 1.17 29.73 22.34
N ARG A 785 1.69 28.64 22.90
CA ARG A 785 1.23 27.30 22.59
C ARG A 785 0.04 27.02 23.48
N THR A 786 -1.16 27.07 22.94
CA THR A 786 -2.36 26.51 23.56
C THR A 786 -2.12 25.02 23.79
N SER A 787 -1.63 24.72 24.98
CA SER A 787 -1.68 23.36 25.54
C SER A 787 -3.16 23.09 25.85
N ILE A 788 -3.78 22.19 25.09
CA ILE A 788 -5.04 21.57 25.49
C ILE A 788 -4.71 20.75 26.73
N SER A 789 -4.95 21.36 27.89
CA SER A 789 -4.94 20.68 29.17
C SER A 789 -5.96 19.55 29.14
N SER A 790 -5.53 18.35 29.54
CA SER A 790 -6.38 17.23 29.91
C SER A 790 -7.42 17.74 30.91
N VAL A 791 -8.66 17.89 30.44
CA VAL A 791 -9.78 18.24 31.30
C VAL A 791 -10.03 17.03 32.19
N SER A 792 -9.73 17.20 33.48
CA SER A 792 -10.03 16.21 34.50
C SER A 792 -11.54 15.94 34.52
N SER A 793 -11.91 14.67 34.62
CA SER A 793 -13.24 14.08 34.56
C SER A 793 -14.28 14.60 35.56
N THR A 794 -13.93 15.47 36.49
CA THR A 794 -14.82 16.01 37.51
C THR A 794 -15.67 17.21 37.09
N ALA A 795 -15.34 17.89 35.99
CA ALA A 795 -16.11 19.06 35.52
C ALA A 795 -17.31 18.72 34.62
N SER A 796 -17.36 17.49 34.06
CA SER A 796 -18.39 17.08 33.09
C SER A 796 -19.66 16.47 33.72
N ILE A 797 -19.65 16.09 35.00
CA ILE A 797 -20.81 15.48 35.66
C ILE A 797 -21.82 16.55 36.13
N ALA A 798 -21.37 17.79 36.38
CA ALA A 798 -22.24 18.89 36.74
C ALA A 798 -23.06 19.34 35.51
N GLY A 799 -24.31 18.90 35.46
CA GLY A 799 -25.26 19.22 34.38
C GLY A 799 -25.84 17.99 33.66
N LEU A 800 -25.36 16.79 33.98
CA LEU A 800 -25.91 15.57 33.41
C LEU A 800 -27.25 15.23 34.11
N SER A 801 -28.31 15.16 33.32
CA SER A 801 -29.66 14.76 33.80
C SER A 801 -30.32 13.86 32.75
N VAL A 802 -31.35 13.12 33.19
CA VAL A 802 -32.18 12.32 32.32
C VAL A 802 -32.79 13.20 31.20
N GLY A 803 -32.67 12.79 29.98
CA GLY A 803 -33.14 13.54 28.81
C GLY A 803 -32.09 14.40 28.10
N VAL A 804 -30.96 14.63 28.72
CA VAL A 804 -29.83 15.40 28.14
C VAL A 804 -29.16 14.62 27.04
N THR A 805 -28.74 15.32 25.98
CA THR A 805 -27.97 14.75 24.89
C THR A 805 -26.48 14.89 25.18
N ILE A 806 -25.75 13.79 25.04
CA ILE A 806 -24.29 13.75 25.23
C ILE A 806 -23.61 13.29 23.93
N GLU A 807 -22.41 13.79 23.70
CA GLU A 807 -21.49 13.30 22.70
C GLU A 807 -20.43 12.46 23.40
N HIS A 808 -20.48 11.15 23.20
CA HIS A 808 -19.52 10.22 23.79
C HIS A 808 -18.41 9.91 22.78
N GLN A 809 -17.18 9.97 23.23
CA GLN A 809 -15.98 9.84 22.37
C GLN A 809 -15.98 8.57 21.51
N ARG A 810 -16.66 7.50 21.94
CA ARG A 810 -16.64 6.20 21.31
C ARG A 810 -17.95 5.83 20.62
N PHE A 811 -19.10 6.24 21.17
CA PHE A 811 -20.42 5.82 20.72
C PHE A 811 -21.19 6.92 19.98
N GLY A 812 -20.57 8.11 19.82
CA GLY A 812 -21.20 9.25 19.18
C GLY A 812 -22.28 9.91 20.05
N ILE A 813 -23.30 10.45 19.39
CA ILE A 813 -24.37 11.20 20.07
C ILE A 813 -25.39 10.24 20.65
N GLY A 814 -25.76 10.45 21.92
CA GLY A 814 -26.74 9.65 22.62
C GLY A 814 -27.55 10.47 23.63
N LYS A 815 -28.75 9.98 23.98
CA LYS A 815 -29.65 10.59 24.94
C LYS A 815 -29.64 9.81 26.25
N VAL A 816 -29.46 10.51 27.39
CA VAL A 816 -29.47 9.89 28.71
C VAL A 816 -30.90 9.46 29.06
N LEU A 817 -31.10 8.16 29.26
CA LEU A 817 -32.40 7.56 29.60
C LEU A 817 -32.56 7.45 31.13
N ASN A 818 -31.50 7.08 31.84
CA ASN A 818 -31.53 6.87 33.28
C ASN A 818 -30.17 7.20 33.90
N LEU A 819 -30.19 7.60 35.17
CA LEU A 819 -29.02 7.85 36.02
C LEU A 819 -29.15 7.08 37.32
N GLU A 820 -28.20 6.23 37.66
CA GLU A 820 -28.19 5.38 38.83
C GLU A 820 -26.94 5.67 39.67
N GLY A 821 -27.12 5.72 41.02
CA GLY A 821 -26.01 5.94 41.93
C GLY A 821 -25.63 7.41 42.10
N SER A 822 -24.64 7.68 42.95
CA SER A 822 -24.10 9.01 43.21
C SER A 822 -22.60 8.93 43.45
N GLY A 823 -21.87 10.01 43.09
CA GLY A 823 -20.41 10.09 43.25
C GLY A 823 -19.66 9.27 42.23
N GLU A 824 -18.55 8.64 42.64
CA GLU A 824 -17.63 7.91 41.74
C GLU A 824 -18.23 6.66 41.06
N ASN A 825 -19.28 6.09 41.58
CA ASN A 825 -19.94 4.89 41.07
C ASN A 825 -21.25 5.21 40.32
N ALA A 826 -21.50 6.47 39.97
CA ALA A 826 -22.67 6.87 39.19
C ALA A 826 -22.65 6.25 37.79
N LYS A 827 -23.77 5.67 37.38
CA LYS A 827 -23.99 5.06 36.08
C LYS A 827 -25.03 5.81 35.28
N ALA A 828 -24.80 6.00 33.99
CA ALA A 828 -25.78 6.56 33.07
C ALA A 828 -26.18 5.48 32.03
N THR A 829 -27.49 5.28 31.89
CA THR A 829 -28.02 4.51 30.76
C THR A 829 -28.28 5.49 29.63
N VAL A 830 -27.59 5.32 28.52
CA VAL A 830 -27.62 6.24 27.37
C VAL A 830 -28.04 5.45 26.12
N GLU A 831 -28.98 5.99 25.40
CA GLU A 831 -29.40 5.46 24.09
C GLU A 831 -28.64 6.21 23.01
N PHE A 832 -27.66 5.55 22.43
CA PHE A 832 -26.87 6.07 21.31
C PHE A 832 -27.58 5.75 20.00
N ARG A 833 -27.51 6.66 19.03
CA ARG A 833 -28.20 6.54 17.74
C ARG A 833 -27.80 5.28 16.97
N ASN A 834 -26.50 4.99 16.90
CA ASN A 834 -25.96 3.92 16.11
C ASN A 834 -25.50 2.70 16.95
N ALA A 835 -25.25 2.90 18.25
CA ALA A 835 -24.74 1.86 19.15
C ALA A 835 -25.80 1.26 20.09
N GLY A 836 -27.06 1.70 20.00
CA GLY A 836 -28.14 1.26 20.88
C GLY A 836 -27.95 1.73 22.33
N THR A 837 -28.70 1.09 23.27
CA THR A 837 -28.65 1.45 24.67
C THR A 837 -27.41 0.88 25.35
N LYS A 838 -26.64 1.73 26.02
CA LYS A 838 -25.44 1.37 26.79
C LYS A 838 -25.53 1.92 28.22
N GLN A 839 -25.00 1.17 29.17
CA GLN A 839 -24.83 1.65 30.55
C GLN A 839 -23.37 2.06 30.72
N LEU A 840 -23.11 3.32 31.07
CA LEU A 840 -21.79 3.93 31.22
C LEU A 840 -21.50 4.23 32.68
N LEU A 841 -20.31 3.88 33.16
CA LEU A 841 -19.81 4.30 34.47
C LEU A 841 -19.18 5.69 34.32
N LEU A 842 -19.82 6.72 34.92
CA LEU A 842 -19.50 8.13 34.65
C LEU A 842 -18.08 8.53 35.05
N LYS A 843 -17.46 7.81 35.97
CA LYS A 843 -16.05 8.02 36.38
C LYS A 843 -15.08 7.86 35.20
N PHE A 844 -15.38 6.97 34.26
CA PHE A 844 -14.48 6.64 33.13
C PHE A 844 -15.02 7.10 31.79
N ALA A 845 -16.30 7.42 31.70
CA ALA A 845 -16.93 7.80 30.45
C ALA A 845 -16.45 9.18 29.97
N LYS A 846 -15.83 9.22 28.78
CA LYS A 846 -15.35 10.44 28.14
C LYS A 846 -16.45 11.01 27.24
N PHE A 847 -17.24 11.95 27.77
CA PHE A 847 -18.34 12.56 27.04
C PHE A 847 -18.40 14.08 27.23
N LYS A 848 -19.11 14.73 26.32
CA LYS A 848 -19.43 16.14 26.35
C LYS A 848 -20.95 16.32 26.31
N ILE A 849 -21.50 17.20 27.15
CA ILE A 849 -22.91 17.56 27.11
C ILE A 849 -23.13 18.53 25.94
N ILE A 850 -24.10 18.24 25.07
CA ILE A 850 -24.36 19.03 23.86
C ILE A 850 -25.66 19.82 24.03
N GLY A 851 -26.58 19.40 24.91
CA GLY A 851 -27.84 20.08 25.12
C GLY A 851 -28.85 19.27 25.88
#